data_83ac9520a81dbcd9c79b00c235943214
#
_entry.id   83ac9520a81dbcd9c79b00c235943214
#
_cell.length_a   1.000
_cell.length_b   1.000
_cell.length_c   1.000
_cell.angle_alpha   90.00
_cell.angle_beta   90.00
_cell.angle_gamma   90.00
#
_symmetry.space_group_name_H-M   'P 1'
#
loop_
_entity.id
_entity.type
_entity.pdbx_description
1 polymer ?
#
loop_
_entity_poly.entity_id
_entity_poly.type
_entity_poly.pdbx_seq_one_letter_code
_entity_poly.pdbx_strand_id
1 'polypeptide(L)'
;MARGILSPRMTLLHRKRGSPICKTRSDDAMGNWTRRRFLKAAGAAGMVAASAGVTGSYTLWRTVRGELPPEGSPYVENWGEATADLREAPILLVWNDRGTPPTGAYLAEILRAEGLNAFRTISLEALREELLERFPLVLLSAGSLDTTSAEVLRRYVARGGSLIAMRPPPHLADLFGVEPLSAQTVDGYIRILYEHPVGRGFPPESLQFHGTADHYRLAGAEEIARLATKAGDLPFPAVTVHRSGLGKAALWVFDLAWSVALTRQGNPALAALEGRKPVEMRAHRLFRGWIDLDRIEIPQADEQMRLLSRLIAWMLADRLPLPRLWYFPAGAPGMLVATGDAHNTPPDAVEEALRRVEQRSGWFSVYYAPLPRNPAQRAWHRLRNWLERSAAHVVQPEHVQAWRERGHEFGIHPYVEEGLEAGWRRYWEVFTGMGYGPVPPTVRTHRVLWSGWVETARVQAKYGIRMNLDYYLIGPLFRKPDGEWAFGYFTGSGLPMRFVDEQGRLLAIYQQPTHLVDEQLIGWTWEGAPRFPPAKAVEISRALIERAAKGAWGAIGLQAHIDPFAIGGEAAAAQAAWLEGVLDAAVAYGLPIWSAQRWLQFVEARMGAVFQAVRWNPTARQLRFRVIPAAPLAFQWEIGMPLEFQSLRLTRVEADGQPISYRERPLRGISYGWIALPIRS
;
A
#
# COMPACT_ATOMS: atom_id res chain seq x y z
N MET A 1 -64.79 -9.00 1.76
CA MET A 1 -64.87 -10.08 2.74
C MET A 1 -63.44 -10.35 3.14
N ALA A 2 -62.94 -9.83 4.15
CA ALA A 2 -63.07 -10.00 5.61
C ALA A 2 -62.26 -11.19 6.13
N ARG A 3 -61.31 -10.83 7.01
CA ARG A 3 -60.69 -11.57 8.13
C ARG A 3 -59.55 -12.57 7.77
N GLY A 4 -58.46 -12.69 8.57
CA GLY A 4 -58.20 -12.15 9.90
C GLY A 4 -56.78 -12.46 10.37
N ILE A 5 -56.36 -11.67 11.27
CA ILE A 5 -55.21 -11.60 12.14
C ILE A 5 -54.98 -12.90 12.94
N LEU A 6 -53.76 -13.32 13.21
CA LEU A 6 -53.35 -13.83 14.53
C LEU A 6 -51.79 -13.87 14.66
N SER A 7 -51.30 -13.07 15.59
CA SER A 7 -49.99 -13.16 16.25
C SER A 7 -50.09 -14.12 17.43
N PRO A 8 -49.05 -14.80 17.88
CA PRO A 8 -48.90 -15.14 19.25
C PRO A 8 -47.69 -14.49 19.94
N ARG A 9 -47.98 -13.74 20.96
CA ARG A 9 -47.07 -13.47 22.08
C ARG A 9 -46.76 -14.78 22.82
N MET A 10 -45.54 -14.96 23.26
CA MET A 10 -45.22 -15.96 24.30
C MET A 10 -44.31 -15.35 25.35
N THR A 11 -44.71 -15.59 26.56
CA THR A 11 -44.37 -15.02 27.86
C THR A 11 -43.05 -15.59 28.40
N LEU A 12 -42.32 -14.78 29.15
CA LEU A 12 -41.16 -15.12 29.99
C LEU A 12 -41.47 -16.22 30.99
N LEU A 13 -40.52 -17.16 31.18
CA LEU A 13 -40.31 -17.90 32.39
C LEU A 13 -38.83 -17.90 32.79
N HIS A 14 -38.55 -17.31 33.95
CA HIS A 14 -37.30 -17.36 34.67
C HIS A 14 -36.93 -18.80 35.07
N ARG A 15 -35.68 -19.19 34.78
CA ARG A 15 -34.99 -20.18 35.64
C ARG A 15 -33.51 -19.84 35.76
N LYS A 16 -33.13 -19.43 36.97
CA LYS A 16 -31.74 -19.34 37.42
C LYS A 16 -31.11 -20.72 37.43
N ARG A 17 -29.95 -20.89 36.78
CA ARG A 17 -28.87 -21.75 37.30
C ARG A 17 -27.57 -21.27 36.70
N GLY A 18 -26.59 -20.95 37.54
CA GLY A 18 -25.29 -20.44 37.20
C GLY A 18 -24.41 -21.51 36.58
N SER A 19 -23.60 -21.10 35.69
CA SER A 19 -22.38 -21.79 35.25
C SER A 19 -21.24 -20.76 35.15
N PRO A 20 -20.00 -21.12 35.44
CA PRO A 20 -18.93 -20.18 35.77
C PRO A 20 -18.41 -19.47 34.54
N ILE A 21 -18.26 -18.18 34.69
CA ILE A 21 -17.60 -17.32 33.70
C ILE A 21 -16.15 -17.77 33.62
N CYS A 22 -15.77 -18.30 32.46
CA CYS A 22 -14.41 -18.55 32.10
C CYS A 22 -13.72 -17.18 31.91
N LYS A 23 -12.99 -16.71 32.91
CA LYS A 23 -12.09 -15.58 32.80
C LYS A 23 -10.92 -15.99 31.93
N THR A 24 -10.90 -15.52 30.70
CA THR A 24 -9.73 -15.58 29.86
C THR A 24 -8.58 -14.76 30.48
N ARG A 25 -7.66 -15.48 31.09
CA ARG A 25 -6.34 -14.96 31.48
C ARG A 25 -5.50 -14.83 30.20
N SER A 26 -5.28 -13.66 29.74
CA SER A 26 -4.41 -13.39 28.60
C SER A 26 -3.40 -12.27 28.83
N ASP A 27 -2.79 -12.16 29.99
CA ASP A 27 -1.70 -11.18 30.18
C ASP A 27 -0.59 -11.60 31.18
N ASP A 28 -0.55 -12.85 31.64
CA ASP A 28 0.32 -13.24 32.76
C ASP A 28 1.52 -14.17 32.43
N ALA A 29 1.76 -14.57 31.20
CA ALA A 29 2.83 -15.54 30.92
C ALA A 29 4.27 -14.97 31.08
N MET A 30 4.48 -13.66 30.94
CA MET A 30 5.78 -13.02 31.24
C MET A 30 5.93 -12.59 32.69
N GLY A 31 4.83 -12.49 33.45
CA GLY A 31 4.83 -12.06 34.85
C GLY A 31 5.32 -13.09 35.86
N ASN A 32 5.12 -14.38 35.58
CA ASN A 32 5.33 -15.42 36.60
C ASN A 32 6.79 -15.86 36.77
N TRP A 33 7.65 -15.67 35.77
CA TRP A 33 9.07 -16.05 35.90
C TRP A 33 9.88 -15.00 36.71
N THR A 34 9.54 -13.73 36.57
CA THR A 34 10.16 -12.61 37.30
C THR A 34 9.66 -12.51 38.74
N ARG A 35 8.41 -12.84 39.00
CA ARG A 35 7.79 -12.72 40.35
C ARG A 35 8.40 -13.65 41.38
N ARG A 36 8.76 -14.90 41.03
CA ARG A 36 9.40 -15.86 41.96
C ARG A 36 10.85 -15.50 42.30
N ARG A 37 11.61 -14.85 41.41
CA ARG A 37 12.95 -14.34 41.72
C ARG A 37 12.90 -13.02 42.51
N PHE A 38 11.91 -12.16 42.24
CA PHE A 38 11.70 -10.92 42.96
C PHE A 38 11.39 -11.13 44.44
N LEU A 39 10.56 -12.09 44.80
CA LEU A 39 10.20 -12.38 46.22
C LEU A 39 11.34 -13.01 47.00
N LYS A 40 12.34 -13.60 46.37
CA LYS A 40 13.54 -14.13 47.05
C LYS A 40 14.61 -13.08 47.28
N ALA A 41 14.66 -12.00 46.46
CA ALA A 41 15.63 -10.93 46.60
C ALA A 41 15.15 -9.76 47.48
N ALA A 42 13.84 -9.57 47.63
CA ALA A 42 13.24 -8.49 48.40
C ALA A 42 13.22 -8.72 49.93
N GLY A 43 13.62 -9.91 50.41
CA GLY A 43 13.67 -10.24 51.81
C GLY A 43 14.88 -9.78 52.59
N ALA A 44 15.88 -9.13 51.97
CA ALA A 44 17.17 -8.80 52.61
C ALA A 44 17.64 -7.33 52.51
N ALA A 45 16.85 -6.41 51.88
CA ALA A 45 17.27 -5.02 51.81
C ALA A 45 16.06 -4.08 52.06
N GLY A 46 15.75 -3.88 53.33
CA GLY A 46 14.61 -3.07 53.76
C GLY A 46 14.76 -1.57 53.59
N MET A 47 13.69 -0.97 53.21
CA MET A 47 12.99 0.23 53.69
C MET A 47 13.72 1.59 54.00
N VAL A 48 14.93 1.86 53.64
CA VAL A 48 15.53 3.19 53.96
C VAL A 48 15.95 4.01 52.71
N ALA A 49 15.94 3.44 51.51
CA ALA A 49 16.38 4.18 50.32
C ALA A 49 15.24 4.70 49.42
N ALA A 50 13.99 4.55 49.80
CA ALA A 50 12.84 4.80 48.90
C ALA A 50 12.40 6.29 48.81
N SER A 51 12.80 7.17 49.73
CA SER A 51 12.28 8.54 49.72
C SER A 51 13.18 9.60 49.05
N ALA A 52 14.47 9.34 48.89
CA ALA A 52 15.40 10.30 48.28
C ALA A 52 15.61 10.10 46.77
N GLY A 53 15.30 8.90 46.22
CA GLY A 53 15.52 8.57 44.81
C GLY A 53 14.40 9.01 43.87
N VAL A 54 13.19 9.25 44.40
CA VAL A 54 12.01 9.53 43.56
C VAL A 54 11.97 10.99 43.09
N THR A 55 12.44 11.92 43.88
CA THR A 55 12.46 13.35 43.54
C THR A 55 13.57 13.71 42.56
N GLY A 56 14.74 13.08 42.61
CA GLY A 56 15.86 13.36 41.70
C GLY A 56 15.62 12.89 40.24
N SER A 57 14.96 11.77 40.06
CA SER A 57 14.67 11.24 38.70
C SER A 57 13.56 12.01 37.98
N TYR A 58 12.61 12.58 38.69
CA TYR A 58 11.56 13.40 38.09
C TYR A 58 12.08 14.73 37.54
N THR A 59 13.15 15.26 38.09
CA THR A 59 13.76 16.53 37.68
C THR A 59 14.64 16.39 36.46
N LEU A 60 15.33 15.26 36.26
CA LEU A 60 16.13 15.02 35.05
C LEU A 60 15.24 14.86 33.80
N TRP A 61 14.06 14.27 33.93
CA TRP A 61 13.11 14.10 32.81
C TRP A 61 12.37 15.38 32.40
N ARG A 62 12.33 16.39 33.28
CA ARG A 62 11.74 17.69 32.99
C ARG A 62 12.65 18.61 32.16
N THR A 63 13.92 18.28 32.02
CA THR A 63 14.91 19.14 31.36
C THR A 63 15.28 18.71 29.94
N VAL A 64 15.00 17.49 29.54
CA VAL A 64 15.18 17.07 28.13
C VAL A 64 13.85 17.26 27.37
N ARG A 65 13.58 18.51 26.99
CA ARG A 65 12.50 18.78 26.04
C ARG A 65 13.02 18.41 24.66
N GLY A 66 12.50 17.34 24.10
CA GLY A 66 12.65 17.03 22.67
C GLY A 66 11.87 18.03 21.82
N GLU A 67 12.10 17.95 20.52
CA GLU A 67 11.35 18.75 19.56
C GLU A 67 9.90 18.27 19.49
N LEU A 68 8.99 19.22 19.26
CA LEU A 68 7.61 18.87 18.90
C LEU A 68 7.56 18.39 17.45
N PRO A 69 6.60 17.49 17.10
CA PRO A 69 6.41 17.10 15.71
C PRO A 69 6.04 18.33 14.87
N PRO A 70 6.54 18.42 13.64
CA PRO A 70 6.07 19.44 12.69
C PRO A 70 4.58 19.24 12.44
N GLU A 71 3.85 20.31 12.18
CA GLU A 71 2.45 20.23 11.81
C GLU A 71 2.25 20.85 10.41
N GLY A 72 1.81 20.03 9.46
CA GLY A 72 1.54 20.42 8.07
C GLY A 72 0.17 19.97 7.57
N SER A 73 -0.17 20.31 6.34
CA SER A 73 -1.35 19.75 5.68
C SER A 73 -1.17 18.24 5.51
N PRO A 74 -2.13 17.41 5.94
CA PRO A 74 -2.06 15.98 5.69
C PRO A 74 -2.42 15.59 4.25
N TYR A 75 -2.80 16.54 3.40
CA TYR A 75 -3.29 16.30 2.06
C TYR A 75 -2.32 16.72 0.96
N VAL A 76 -2.45 16.09 -0.20
CA VAL A 76 -1.78 16.52 -1.44
C VAL A 76 -2.61 17.63 -2.06
N GLU A 77 -2.14 18.88 -1.96
CA GLU A 77 -2.93 20.04 -2.36
C GLU A 77 -3.06 20.18 -3.87
N ASN A 78 -1.98 20.10 -4.62
CA ASN A 78 -1.95 20.45 -6.06
C ASN A 78 -1.91 19.23 -6.99
N TRP A 79 -2.59 18.12 -6.64
CA TRP A 79 -2.55 16.91 -7.45
C TRP A 79 -3.14 17.08 -8.87
N GLY A 80 -4.09 18.02 -9.04
CA GLY A 80 -4.85 18.29 -10.26
C GLY A 80 -4.42 19.55 -10.99
N GLU A 81 -3.42 20.30 -10.51
CA GLU A 81 -2.93 21.46 -11.23
C GLU A 81 -2.22 21.03 -12.52
N ALA A 82 -2.75 21.50 -13.65
CA ALA A 82 -2.11 21.35 -14.93
C ALA A 82 -0.80 22.14 -14.90
N THR A 83 0.34 21.45 -14.83
CA THR A 83 1.62 22.10 -15.13
C THR A 83 1.56 22.76 -16.51
N ALA A 84 2.11 23.94 -16.63
CA ALA A 84 1.88 25.01 -17.60
C ALA A 84 1.70 24.69 -19.09
N ASP A 85 1.93 23.47 -19.59
CA ASP A 85 1.69 23.13 -20.99
C ASP A 85 0.83 21.87 -21.16
N LEU A 86 -0.50 22.07 -21.27
CA LEU A 86 -1.48 21.03 -21.57
C LEU A 86 -1.23 20.33 -22.92
N ARG A 87 -0.41 20.92 -23.83
CA ARG A 87 -0.27 20.45 -25.21
C ARG A 87 0.67 19.27 -25.40
N GLU A 88 1.33 18.79 -24.34
CA GLU A 88 2.48 17.90 -24.50
C GLU A 88 2.30 16.47 -23.92
N ALA A 89 1.07 16.09 -23.54
CA ALA A 89 0.80 14.75 -23.07
C ALA A 89 -0.29 14.05 -23.92
N PRO A 90 -0.19 12.73 -24.16
CA PRO A 90 -1.19 12.00 -24.94
C PRO A 90 -2.48 11.68 -24.21
N ILE A 91 -2.50 11.80 -22.89
CA ILE A 91 -3.64 11.42 -22.05
C ILE A 91 -4.14 12.64 -21.29
N LEU A 92 -5.45 12.88 -21.33
CA LEU A 92 -6.14 13.86 -20.51
C LEU A 92 -7.05 13.14 -19.50
N LEU A 93 -6.79 13.31 -18.22
CA LEU A 93 -7.71 12.91 -17.15
C LEU A 93 -8.66 14.06 -16.83
N VAL A 94 -9.93 13.87 -17.12
CA VAL A 94 -11.01 14.78 -16.70
C VAL A 94 -11.53 14.27 -15.37
N TRP A 95 -11.27 15.02 -14.30
CA TRP A 95 -11.79 14.66 -12.99
C TRP A 95 -13.14 15.30 -12.73
N ASN A 96 -14.09 14.47 -12.26
CA ASN A 96 -15.46 14.83 -11.99
C ASN A 96 -15.64 14.96 -10.47
N ASP A 97 -15.87 16.17 -10.00
CA ASP A 97 -16.10 16.50 -8.59
C ASP A 97 -17.52 16.14 -8.10
N ARG A 98 -18.43 15.80 -9.04
CA ARG A 98 -19.81 15.36 -8.75
C ARG A 98 -19.89 13.86 -8.44
N GLY A 99 -18.75 13.18 -8.32
CA GLY A 99 -18.65 11.80 -7.82
C GLY A 99 -18.94 11.72 -6.32
N THR A 100 -19.37 10.56 -5.85
CA THR A 100 -19.64 10.32 -4.42
C THR A 100 -18.94 9.04 -3.97
N PRO A 101 -17.66 9.16 -3.46
CA PRO A 101 -16.83 10.38 -3.45
C PRO A 101 -16.24 10.73 -4.83
N PRO A 102 -15.66 11.93 -5.03
CA PRO A 102 -14.92 12.25 -6.24
C PRO A 102 -13.59 11.50 -6.25
N THR A 103 -13.36 10.66 -7.27
CA THR A 103 -12.24 9.73 -7.32
C THR A 103 -11.14 10.09 -8.33
N GLY A 104 -11.25 11.26 -8.97
CA GLY A 104 -10.29 11.71 -9.98
C GLY A 104 -8.84 11.75 -9.49
N ALA A 105 -8.62 12.19 -8.24
CA ALA A 105 -7.30 12.21 -7.62
C ALA A 105 -6.70 10.81 -7.48
N TYR A 106 -7.50 9.84 -7.09
CA TYR A 106 -7.04 8.46 -6.94
C TYR A 106 -6.86 7.76 -8.29
N LEU A 107 -7.65 8.13 -9.30
CA LEU A 107 -7.43 7.66 -10.68
C LEU A 107 -6.09 8.17 -11.24
N ALA A 108 -5.71 9.42 -10.93
CA ALA A 108 -4.38 9.94 -11.26
C ALA A 108 -3.26 9.18 -10.51
N GLU A 109 -3.50 8.79 -9.26
CA GLU A 109 -2.56 7.97 -8.48
C GLU A 109 -2.38 6.58 -9.10
N ILE A 110 -3.46 5.95 -9.60
CA ILE A 110 -3.39 4.68 -10.36
C ILE A 110 -2.52 4.81 -11.60
N LEU A 111 -2.69 5.88 -12.40
CA LEU A 111 -1.85 6.09 -13.57
C LEU A 111 -0.37 6.20 -13.22
N ARG A 112 -0.04 6.93 -12.15
CA ARG A 112 1.33 7.06 -11.65
C ARG A 112 1.87 5.72 -11.12
N ALA A 113 1.08 4.97 -10.35
CA ALA A 113 1.46 3.66 -9.86
C ALA A 113 1.81 2.72 -11.02
N GLU A 114 1.04 2.78 -12.12
CA GLU A 114 1.30 2.03 -13.35
C GLU A 114 2.42 2.61 -14.23
N GLY A 115 3.05 3.73 -13.83
CA GLY A 115 4.12 4.37 -14.60
C GLY A 115 3.65 5.10 -15.85
N LEU A 116 2.35 5.35 -15.97
CA LEU A 116 1.74 6.07 -17.08
C LEU A 116 1.72 7.58 -16.79
N ASN A 117 2.87 8.17 -16.53
CA ASN A 117 3.01 9.56 -16.09
C ASN A 117 2.85 10.57 -17.25
N ALA A 118 2.55 10.11 -18.48
CA ALA A 118 2.34 10.92 -19.67
C ALA A 118 0.89 11.43 -19.77
N PHE A 119 0.37 12.04 -18.70
CA PHE A 119 -0.99 12.59 -18.66
C PHE A 119 -1.04 14.01 -18.09
N ARG A 120 -2.16 14.70 -18.36
CA ARG A 120 -2.55 15.96 -17.74
C ARG A 120 -3.93 15.82 -17.13
N THR A 121 -4.27 16.75 -16.24
CA THR A 121 -5.57 16.75 -15.54
C THR A 121 -6.31 18.06 -15.76
N ILE A 122 -7.62 17.98 -15.86
CA ILE A 122 -8.54 19.14 -15.79
C ILE A 122 -9.77 18.78 -14.97
N SER A 123 -10.44 19.79 -14.41
CA SER A 123 -11.78 19.60 -13.84
C SER A 123 -12.82 19.41 -14.96
N LEU A 124 -13.94 18.77 -14.63
CA LEU A 124 -15.07 18.66 -15.55
C LEU A 124 -15.59 20.05 -15.97
N GLU A 125 -15.54 21.06 -15.11
CA GLU A 125 -15.93 22.43 -15.42
C GLU A 125 -15.06 23.10 -16.49
N ALA A 126 -13.80 22.68 -16.59
CA ALA A 126 -12.87 23.15 -17.62
C ALA A 126 -13.00 22.40 -18.95
N LEU A 127 -13.91 21.43 -19.05
CA LEU A 127 -14.12 20.64 -20.25
C LEU A 127 -14.61 21.52 -21.41
N ARG A 128 -13.85 21.54 -22.52
CA ARG A 128 -14.14 22.26 -23.76
C ARG A 128 -13.74 21.40 -24.95
N GLU A 129 -14.47 21.48 -26.03
CA GLU A 129 -14.25 20.67 -27.24
C GLU A 129 -12.86 20.93 -27.86
N GLU A 130 -12.46 22.21 -27.98
CA GLU A 130 -11.16 22.61 -28.55
C GLU A 130 -9.98 22.10 -27.73
N LEU A 131 -10.20 21.88 -26.44
CA LEU A 131 -9.16 21.29 -25.57
C LEU A 131 -9.04 19.79 -25.83
N LEU A 132 -10.17 19.07 -25.93
CA LEU A 132 -10.16 17.62 -26.15
C LEU A 132 -9.49 17.22 -27.46
N GLU A 133 -9.63 18.00 -28.52
CA GLU A 133 -9.00 17.74 -29.84
C GLU A 133 -7.47 17.62 -29.80
N ARG A 134 -6.84 18.14 -28.72
CA ARG A 134 -5.40 18.05 -28.52
C ARG A 134 -4.92 16.72 -27.93
N PHE A 135 -5.84 15.92 -27.41
CA PHE A 135 -5.51 14.67 -26.72
C PHE A 135 -6.09 13.47 -27.49
N PRO A 136 -5.28 12.50 -27.86
CA PRO A 136 -5.77 11.28 -28.49
C PRO A 136 -6.57 10.38 -27.55
N LEU A 137 -6.39 10.52 -26.21
CA LEU A 137 -7.11 9.77 -25.20
C LEU A 137 -7.59 10.66 -24.05
N VAL A 138 -8.84 10.52 -23.70
CA VAL A 138 -9.49 11.11 -22.52
C VAL A 138 -9.87 10.01 -21.55
N LEU A 139 -9.52 10.15 -20.27
CA LEU A 139 -10.06 9.38 -19.17
C LEU A 139 -11.05 10.25 -18.39
N LEU A 140 -12.23 9.72 -18.10
CA LEU A 140 -13.26 10.39 -17.29
C LEU A 140 -13.44 9.61 -15.99
N SER A 141 -13.24 10.27 -14.84
CA SER A 141 -13.57 9.69 -13.54
C SER A 141 -15.08 9.58 -13.32
N ALA A 142 -15.49 8.73 -12.40
CA ALA A 142 -16.90 8.52 -12.07
C ALA A 142 -17.60 9.80 -11.57
N GLY A 143 -18.88 9.93 -11.88
CA GLY A 143 -19.74 11.03 -11.43
C GLY A 143 -20.83 11.38 -12.43
N SER A 144 -21.76 12.22 -12.02
CA SER A 144 -22.84 12.71 -12.89
C SER A 144 -22.33 13.69 -13.95
N LEU A 145 -22.96 13.69 -15.10
CA LEU A 145 -22.68 14.60 -16.21
C LEU A 145 -23.94 15.36 -16.60
N ASP A 146 -23.80 16.64 -16.89
CA ASP A 146 -24.85 17.41 -17.57
C ASP A 146 -24.87 17.11 -19.08
N THR A 147 -25.94 17.50 -19.73
CA THR A 147 -26.15 17.26 -21.17
C THR A 147 -25.07 17.90 -22.02
N THR A 148 -24.59 19.10 -21.66
CA THR A 148 -23.56 19.84 -22.40
C THR A 148 -22.23 19.07 -22.39
N SER A 149 -21.77 18.65 -21.22
CA SER A 149 -20.57 17.86 -21.06
C SER A 149 -20.67 16.52 -21.80
N ALA A 150 -21.82 15.87 -21.72
CA ALA A 150 -22.11 14.62 -22.46
C ALA A 150 -21.98 14.81 -23.96
N GLU A 151 -22.56 15.87 -24.53
CA GLU A 151 -22.48 16.18 -25.95
C GLU A 151 -21.07 16.54 -26.43
N VAL A 152 -20.27 17.23 -25.61
CA VAL A 152 -18.84 17.48 -25.90
C VAL A 152 -18.07 16.17 -26.04
N LEU A 153 -18.30 15.21 -25.12
CA LEU A 153 -17.66 13.89 -25.18
C LEU A 153 -18.12 13.06 -26.40
N ARG A 154 -19.41 13.11 -26.75
CA ARG A 154 -19.94 12.45 -27.95
C ARG A 154 -19.27 12.96 -29.21
N ARG A 155 -19.20 14.28 -29.39
CA ARG A 155 -18.55 14.89 -30.55
C ARG A 155 -17.07 14.59 -30.61
N TYR A 156 -16.38 14.60 -29.47
CA TYR A 156 -14.97 14.23 -29.39
C TYR A 156 -14.74 12.80 -29.93
N VAL A 157 -15.53 11.81 -29.46
CA VAL A 157 -15.39 10.42 -29.92
C VAL A 157 -15.80 10.29 -31.39
N ALA A 158 -16.90 10.92 -31.81
CA ALA A 158 -17.38 10.88 -33.20
C ALA A 158 -16.33 11.38 -34.20
N ARG A 159 -15.50 12.37 -33.81
CA ARG A 159 -14.37 12.92 -34.60
C ARG A 159 -13.08 12.13 -34.50
N GLY A 160 -13.05 11.01 -33.80
CA GLY A 160 -11.93 10.09 -33.75
C GLY A 160 -11.13 10.09 -32.44
N GLY A 161 -11.59 10.80 -31.41
CA GLY A 161 -11.01 10.72 -30.07
C GLY A 161 -11.24 9.35 -29.41
N SER A 162 -10.41 9.00 -28.45
CA SER A 162 -10.59 7.82 -27.63
C SER A 162 -11.03 8.22 -26.21
N LEU A 163 -12.09 7.59 -25.68
CA LEU A 163 -12.62 7.86 -24.33
C LEU A 163 -12.62 6.59 -23.49
N ILE A 164 -12.13 6.66 -22.26
CA ILE A 164 -12.34 5.63 -21.22
C ILE A 164 -13.13 6.32 -20.09
N ALA A 165 -14.30 5.79 -19.73
CA ALA A 165 -15.12 6.36 -18.67
C ALA A 165 -15.36 5.34 -17.54
N MET A 166 -15.19 5.82 -16.31
CA MET A 166 -15.46 5.06 -15.10
C MET A 166 -16.92 5.31 -14.67
N ARG A 167 -17.73 4.26 -14.71
CA ARG A 167 -19.15 4.30 -14.31
C ARG A 167 -19.89 5.55 -14.79
N PRO A 168 -19.92 5.83 -16.11
CA PRO A 168 -20.59 7.01 -16.64
C PRO A 168 -22.11 6.92 -16.47
N PRO A 169 -22.83 8.04 -16.48
CA PRO A 169 -24.28 8.02 -16.35
C PRO A 169 -24.97 7.27 -17.52
N PRO A 170 -26.11 6.61 -17.26
CA PRO A 170 -26.78 5.73 -18.24
C PRO A 170 -27.17 6.38 -19.57
N HIS A 171 -27.38 7.71 -19.61
CA HIS A 171 -27.72 8.43 -20.85
C HIS A 171 -26.56 8.51 -21.87
N LEU A 172 -25.35 8.04 -21.48
CA LEU A 172 -24.21 7.86 -22.39
C LEU A 172 -24.02 6.41 -22.85
N ALA A 173 -24.87 5.49 -22.45
CA ALA A 173 -24.67 4.05 -22.68
C ALA A 173 -24.52 3.69 -24.17
N ASP A 174 -25.25 4.35 -25.05
CA ASP A 174 -25.17 4.19 -26.50
C ASP A 174 -23.78 4.51 -27.08
N LEU A 175 -23.08 5.52 -26.52
CA LEU A 175 -21.70 5.85 -26.89
C LEU A 175 -20.75 4.68 -26.66
N PHE A 176 -21.03 3.87 -25.65
CA PHE A 176 -20.26 2.69 -25.27
C PHE A 176 -20.77 1.38 -25.89
N GLY A 177 -21.79 1.43 -26.75
CA GLY A 177 -22.39 0.27 -27.40
C GLY A 177 -23.05 -0.70 -26.41
N VAL A 178 -23.72 -0.18 -25.39
CA VAL A 178 -24.42 -0.96 -24.37
C VAL A 178 -25.79 -0.37 -24.04
N GLU A 179 -26.69 -1.19 -23.49
CA GLU A 179 -27.99 -0.78 -23.01
C GLU A 179 -28.05 -0.93 -21.48
N PRO A 180 -28.47 0.11 -20.72
CA PRO A 180 -28.53 0.03 -19.27
C PRO A 180 -29.65 -0.88 -18.79
N LEU A 181 -29.43 -1.60 -17.70
CA LEU A 181 -30.41 -2.40 -16.97
C LEU A 181 -30.65 -1.81 -15.60
N SER A 182 -31.82 -2.10 -14.98
CA SER A 182 -32.19 -1.56 -13.67
C SER A 182 -31.53 -2.27 -12.48
N ALA A 183 -30.56 -3.16 -12.73
CA ALA A 183 -29.91 -3.97 -11.70
C ALA A 183 -28.45 -3.59 -11.53
N GLN A 184 -27.90 -3.99 -10.38
CA GLN A 184 -26.51 -3.70 -9.99
C GLN A 184 -25.92 -4.90 -9.23
N THR A 185 -24.59 -5.03 -9.25
CA THR A 185 -23.83 -5.91 -8.36
C THR A 185 -23.03 -5.05 -7.39
N VAL A 186 -23.11 -5.35 -6.11
CA VAL A 186 -22.30 -4.70 -5.06
C VAL A 186 -21.28 -5.71 -4.53
N ASP A 187 -20.02 -5.29 -4.45
CA ASP A 187 -18.92 -6.12 -3.94
C ASP A 187 -18.83 -7.49 -4.63
N GLY A 188 -18.46 -7.51 -5.88
CA GLY A 188 -18.42 -8.70 -6.72
C GLY A 188 -17.02 -9.03 -7.27
N TYR A 189 -17.02 -9.68 -8.42
CA TYR A 189 -15.80 -10.06 -9.12
C TYR A 189 -15.87 -9.66 -10.59
N ILE A 190 -14.71 -9.52 -11.22
CA ILE A 190 -14.58 -9.45 -12.67
C ILE A 190 -13.73 -10.61 -13.15
N ARG A 191 -14.09 -11.19 -14.29
CA ARG A 191 -13.25 -12.14 -15.02
C ARG A 191 -12.78 -11.48 -16.31
N ILE A 192 -11.46 -11.44 -16.51
CA ILE A 192 -10.84 -10.91 -17.72
C ILE A 192 -10.92 -11.95 -18.83
N LEU A 193 -11.31 -11.55 -20.03
CA LEU A 193 -11.53 -12.43 -21.18
C LEU A 193 -10.29 -12.45 -22.09
N TYR A 194 -9.76 -13.63 -22.35
CA TYR A 194 -8.54 -13.81 -23.17
C TYR A 194 -8.79 -13.67 -24.67
N GLU A 195 -10.02 -13.79 -25.09
CA GLU A 195 -10.44 -13.65 -26.48
C GLU A 195 -10.12 -12.26 -27.03
N HIS A 196 -10.32 -11.24 -26.17
CA HIS A 196 -9.94 -9.87 -26.53
C HIS A 196 -8.45 -9.62 -26.28
N PRO A 197 -7.72 -8.94 -27.20
CA PRO A 197 -6.28 -8.70 -27.07
C PRO A 197 -5.87 -8.00 -25.77
N VAL A 198 -6.73 -7.15 -25.19
CA VAL A 198 -6.50 -6.46 -23.92
C VAL A 198 -6.43 -7.44 -22.75
N GLY A 199 -7.18 -8.53 -22.77
CA GLY A 199 -7.23 -9.51 -21.70
C GLY A 199 -6.08 -10.52 -21.67
N ARG A 200 -5.27 -10.59 -22.72
CA ARG A 200 -4.19 -11.57 -22.81
C ARG A 200 -3.07 -11.32 -21.80
N GLY A 201 -2.61 -12.39 -21.14
CA GLY A 201 -1.50 -12.36 -20.18
C GLY A 201 -1.89 -11.99 -18.75
N PHE A 202 -3.19 -11.92 -18.44
CA PHE A 202 -3.70 -11.76 -17.07
C PHE A 202 -3.93 -13.11 -16.38
N PRO A 203 -4.08 -13.15 -15.04
CA PRO A 203 -4.49 -14.36 -14.34
C PRO A 203 -5.88 -14.85 -14.81
N PRO A 204 -6.11 -16.18 -14.88
CA PRO A 204 -7.41 -16.73 -15.27
C PRO A 204 -8.50 -16.59 -14.20
N GLU A 205 -8.10 -16.35 -12.96
CA GLU A 205 -8.98 -16.22 -11.83
C GLU A 205 -9.77 -14.91 -11.92
N SER A 206 -11.00 -14.93 -11.39
CA SER A 206 -11.77 -13.71 -11.22
C SER A 206 -11.15 -12.83 -10.12
N LEU A 207 -11.14 -11.52 -10.34
CA LEU A 207 -10.59 -10.51 -9.44
C LEU A 207 -11.73 -9.84 -8.66
N GLN A 208 -11.59 -9.76 -7.34
CA GLN A 208 -12.57 -9.10 -6.48
C GLN A 208 -12.56 -7.58 -6.71
N PHE A 209 -13.73 -6.97 -6.81
CA PHE A 209 -13.91 -5.52 -6.78
C PHE A 209 -14.85 -5.12 -5.63
N HIS A 210 -14.74 -3.89 -5.16
CA HIS A 210 -15.61 -3.30 -4.16
C HIS A 210 -16.36 -2.09 -4.69
N GLY A 211 -17.55 -1.85 -4.12
CA GLY A 211 -18.48 -0.82 -4.56
C GLY A 211 -19.51 -1.36 -5.55
N THR A 212 -20.20 -0.46 -6.23
CA THR A 212 -21.36 -0.76 -7.08
C THR A 212 -20.97 -0.81 -8.55
N ALA A 213 -21.31 -1.91 -9.23
CA ALA A 213 -21.22 -2.10 -10.67
C ALA A 213 -22.64 -2.09 -11.30
N ASP A 214 -22.87 -1.22 -12.26
CA ASP A 214 -24.14 -1.15 -13.00
C ASP A 214 -24.22 -2.26 -14.02
N HIS A 215 -25.42 -2.85 -14.23
CA HIS A 215 -25.63 -3.88 -15.23
C HIS A 215 -25.97 -3.28 -16.59
N TYR A 216 -25.38 -3.85 -17.62
CA TYR A 216 -25.62 -3.50 -19.00
C TYR A 216 -25.82 -4.76 -19.85
N ARG A 217 -26.52 -4.61 -20.98
CA ARG A 217 -26.54 -5.55 -22.07
C ARG A 217 -25.67 -5.02 -23.22
N LEU A 218 -24.93 -5.88 -23.88
CA LEU A 218 -24.15 -5.50 -25.07
C LEU A 218 -25.09 -5.09 -26.22
N ALA A 219 -24.77 -3.97 -26.86
CA ALA A 219 -25.48 -3.42 -28.02
C ALA A 219 -24.45 -2.94 -29.07
N GLY A 220 -23.54 -3.84 -29.45
CA GLY A 220 -22.47 -3.58 -30.40
C GLY A 220 -21.07 -3.43 -29.79
N ALA A 221 -20.93 -3.37 -28.46
CA ALA A 221 -19.62 -3.34 -27.81
C ALA A 221 -18.97 -4.73 -27.78
N GLU A 222 -17.64 -4.74 -27.79
CA GLU A 222 -16.80 -5.91 -27.50
C GLU A 222 -16.53 -5.99 -25.99
N GLU A 223 -16.65 -7.19 -25.41
CA GLU A 223 -16.44 -7.42 -24.00
C GLU A 223 -14.97 -7.72 -23.71
N ILE A 224 -14.37 -7.00 -22.74
CA ILE A 224 -12.99 -7.20 -22.27
C ILE A 224 -12.97 -7.98 -20.95
N ALA A 225 -13.92 -7.67 -20.06
CA ALA A 225 -14.10 -8.37 -18.80
C ALA A 225 -15.59 -8.48 -18.47
N ARG A 226 -15.95 -9.53 -17.74
CA ARG A 226 -17.31 -9.89 -17.36
C ARG A 226 -17.49 -9.80 -15.86
N LEU A 227 -18.65 -9.34 -15.40
CA LEU A 227 -19.02 -9.42 -13.99
C LEU A 227 -19.15 -10.89 -13.58
N ALA A 228 -18.76 -11.17 -12.35
CA ALA A 228 -18.83 -12.51 -11.78
C ALA A 228 -19.18 -12.45 -10.28
N THR A 229 -19.58 -13.59 -9.76
CA THR A 229 -19.66 -13.88 -8.32
C THR A 229 -18.59 -14.88 -7.94
N LYS A 230 -18.49 -15.24 -6.67
CA LYS A 230 -17.62 -16.34 -6.23
C LYS A 230 -18.04 -17.68 -6.86
N ALA A 231 -19.32 -17.84 -7.19
CA ALA A 231 -19.89 -19.06 -7.78
C ALA A 231 -19.69 -19.16 -9.30
N GLY A 232 -19.41 -18.07 -9.98
CA GLY A 232 -19.23 -18.04 -11.45
C GLY A 232 -19.62 -16.72 -12.10
N ASP A 233 -19.61 -16.70 -13.42
CA ASP A 233 -19.89 -15.53 -14.22
C ASP A 233 -21.36 -15.10 -14.17
N LEU A 234 -21.56 -13.80 -14.28
CA LEU A 234 -22.84 -13.18 -14.55
C LEU A 234 -22.96 -12.85 -16.05
N PRO A 235 -24.18 -12.74 -16.61
CA PRO A 235 -24.37 -12.45 -18.04
C PRO A 235 -24.20 -10.95 -18.37
N PHE A 236 -23.36 -10.23 -17.63
CA PHE A 236 -23.20 -8.77 -17.76
C PHE A 236 -21.72 -8.41 -17.95
N PRO A 237 -21.40 -7.49 -18.88
CA PRO A 237 -20.05 -7.00 -19.05
C PRO A 237 -19.58 -6.18 -17.83
N ALA A 238 -18.28 -6.24 -17.55
CA ALA A 238 -17.61 -5.40 -16.57
C ALA A 238 -16.78 -4.30 -17.22
N VAL A 239 -16.10 -4.62 -18.31
CA VAL A 239 -15.31 -3.67 -19.10
C VAL A 239 -15.61 -3.96 -20.58
N THR A 240 -15.94 -2.90 -21.33
CA THR A 240 -16.21 -3.01 -22.76
C THR A 240 -15.45 -1.96 -23.56
N VAL A 241 -15.36 -2.21 -24.87
CA VAL A 241 -14.90 -1.23 -25.86
C VAL A 241 -15.85 -1.22 -27.04
N HIS A 242 -16.11 -0.03 -27.59
CA HIS A 242 -16.98 0.19 -28.74
C HIS A 242 -16.37 1.19 -29.71
N ARG A 243 -16.55 0.92 -31.01
CA ARG A 243 -16.24 1.90 -32.06
C ARG A 243 -17.46 2.79 -32.27
N SER A 244 -17.31 4.09 -32.05
CA SER A 244 -18.39 5.08 -32.22
C SER A 244 -17.90 6.20 -33.12
N GLY A 245 -18.52 6.34 -34.29
CA GLY A 245 -18.03 7.25 -35.33
C GLY A 245 -16.61 6.87 -35.80
N LEU A 246 -15.71 7.85 -35.77
CA LEU A 246 -14.30 7.64 -36.11
C LEU A 246 -13.42 7.24 -34.90
N GLY A 247 -13.97 7.26 -33.69
CA GLY A 247 -13.27 7.04 -32.44
C GLY A 247 -13.60 5.73 -31.75
N LYS A 248 -13.16 5.63 -30.49
CA LYS A 248 -13.34 4.49 -29.60
C LYS A 248 -13.81 4.95 -28.23
N ALA A 249 -14.77 4.22 -27.64
CA ALA A 249 -15.23 4.47 -26.28
C ALA A 249 -15.14 3.17 -25.47
N ALA A 250 -14.55 3.22 -24.27
CA ALA A 250 -14.46 2.10 -23.35
C ALA A 250 -15.20 2.41 -22.06
N LEU A 251 -16.01 1.46 -21.62
CA LEU A 251 -16.80 1.54 -20.40
C LEU A 251 -16.18 0.65 -19.32
N TRP A 252 -16.05 1.20 -18.13
CA TRP A 252 -15.85 0.48 -16.89
C TRP A 252 -17.13 0.62 -16.06
N VAL A 253 -17.84 -0.49 -15.80
CA VAL A 253 -19.20 -0.44 -15.23
C VAL A 253 -19.25 -0.09 -13.75
N PHE A 254 -18.11 0.02 -13.09
CA PHE A 254 -17.93 0.51 -11.71
C PHE A 254 -16.82 1.55 -11.63
N ASP A 255 -16.74 2.25 -10.51
CA ASP A 255 -15.64 3.18 -10.24
C ASP A 255 -14.38 2.39 -9.84
N LEU A 256 -13.48 2.18 -10.80
CA LEU A 256 -12.22 1.47 -10.56
C LEU A 256 -11.38 2.13 -9.48
N ALA A 257 -11.29 3.47 -9.46
CA ALA A 257 -10.45 4.17 -8.52
C ALA A 257 -10.94 3.98 -7.08
N TRP A 258 -12.26 4.07 -6.86
CA TRP A 258 -12.85 3.79 -5.56
C TRP A 258 -12.73 2.32 -5.17
N SER A 259 -12.96 1.41 -6.09
CA SER A 259 -12.79 -0.02 -5.86
C SER A 259 -11.36 -0.39 -5.42
N VAL A 260 -10.35 0.17 -6.10
CA VAL A 260 -8.94 -0.01 -5.71
C VAL A 260 -8.67 0.56 -4.32
N ALA A 261 -9.21 1.75 -3.99
CA ALA A 261 -9.07 2.34 -2.66
C ALA A 261 -9.67 1.45 -1.57
N LEU A 262 -10.91 0.98 -1.77
CA LEU A 262 -11.61 0.08 -0.85
C LEU A 262 -10.90 -1.28 -0.69
N THR A 263 -10.38 -1.84 -1.77
CA THR A 263 -9.60 -3.09 -1.72
C THR A 263 -8.33 -2.91 -0.90
N ARG A 264 -7.61 -1.79 -1.09
CA ARG A 264 -6.32 -1.54 -0.45
C ARG A 264 -6.44 -1.08 0.99
N GLN A 265 -7.43 -0.27 1.32
CA GLN A 265 -7.57 0.35 2.65
C GLN A 265 -8.56 -0.40 3.55
N GLY A 266 -9.30 -1.38 3.01
CA GLY A 266 -10.28 -2.16 3.73
C GLY A 266 -11.66 -1.47 3.84
N ASN A 267 -12.58 -2.11 4.53
CA ASN A 267 -13.97 -1.68 4.65
C ASN A 267 -14.12 -0.49 5.63
N PRO A 268 -14.53 0.70 5.18
CA PRO A 268 -14.73 1.86 6.05
C PRO A 268 -15.83 1.64 7.11
N ALA A 269 -16.81 0.77 6.86
CA ALA A 269 -17.85 0.45 7.83
C ALA A 269 -17.31 -0.25 9.08
N LEU A 270 -16.14 -0.88 9.00
CA LEU A 270 -15.47 -1.52 10.15
C LEU A 270 -14.65 -0.52 10.98
N ALA A 271 -14.44 0.69 10.51
CA ALA A 271 -13.67 1.71 11.19
C ALA A 271 -14.32 2.21 12.49
N ALA A 272 -15.64 2.13 12.58
CA ALA A 272 -16.42 2.53 13.78
C ALA A 272 -16.45 1.46 14.87
N LEU A 273 -15.86 0.27 14.65
CA LEU A 273 -15.80 -0.82 15.64
C LEU A 273 -14.67 -0.56 16.65
N GLU A 274 -14.69 0.60 17.28
CA GLU A 274 -13.72 0.96 18.30
C GLU A 274 -13.93 0.16 19.59
N GLY A 275 -12.82 -0.22 20.23
CA GLY A 275 -12.81 -0.90 21.50
C GLY A 275 -13.06 0.03 22.69
N ARG A 276 -12.88 -0.48 23.92
CA ARG A 276 -13.04 0.29 25.17
C ARG A 276 -11.93 1.32 25.41
N LYS A 277 -10.82 1.27 24.66
CA LYS A 277 -9.67 2.18 24.74
C LYS A 277 -9.68 3.15 23.58
N PRO A 278 -9.08 4.35 23.71
CA PRO A 278 -9.03 5.36 22.66
C PRO A 278 -8.47 4.84 21.32
N VAL A 279 -7.46 3.94 21.33
CA VAL A 279 -6.95 3.26 20.15
C VAL A 279 -6.70 1.79 20.49
N GLU A 280 -7.56 0.91 20.01
CA GLU A 280 -7.49 -0.54 20.27
C GLU A 280 -7.55 -1.38 18.99
N MET A 281 -8.10 -0.83 17.91
CA MET A 281 -8.21 -1.50 16.62
C MET A 281 -6.83 -1.62 15.95
N ARG A 282 -6.65 -2.61 15.08
CA ARG A 282 -5.49 -2.80 14.21
C ARG A 282 -5.91 -2.68 12.75
N ALA A 283 -5.04 -2.15 11.89
CA ALA A 283 -5.36 -1.90 10.47
C ALA A 283 -5.92 -3.14 9.75
N HIS A 284 -5.40 -4.35 10.02
CA HIS A 284 -5.88 -5.56 9.37
C HIS A 284 -7.35 -5.92 9.71
N ARG A 285 -7.93 -5.39 10.80
CA ARG A 285 -9.35 -5.64 11.13
C ARG A 285 -10.31 -5.02 10.12
N LEU A 286 -9.89 -3.99 9.38
CA LEU A 286 -10.67 -3.42 8.28
C LEU A 286 -10.93 -4.42 7.14
N PHE A 287 -10.21 -5.55 7.12
CA PHE A 287 -10.33 -6.60 6.10
C PHE A 287 -11.19 -7.80 6.52
N ARG A 288 -11.81 -7.75 7.70
CA ARG A 288 -12.66 -8.84 8.19
C ARG A 288 -13.87 -9.03 7.28
N GLY A 289 -13.98 -10.20 6.64
CA GLY A 289 -15.04 -10.51 5.69
C GLY A 289 -15.01 -9.66 4.41
N TRP A 290 -13.93 -8.93 4.19
CA TRP A 290 -13.75 -8.02 3.06
C TRP A 290 -12.88 -8.61 1.97
N ILE A 291 -11.85 -9.36 2.34
CA ILE A 291 -10.94 -10.01 1.41
C ILE A 291 -11.34 -11.48 1.17
N ASP A 292 -11.28 -11.93 -0.08
CA ASP A 292 -11.36 -13.35 -0.44
C ASP A 292 -10.00 -14.04 -0.22
N LEU A 293 -9.90 -14.82 0.85
CA LEU A 293 -8.67 -15.52 1.24
C LEU A 293 -8.24 -16.59 0.21
N ASP A 294 -9.16 -17.10 -0.63
CA ASP A 294 -8.83 -18.06 -1.68
C ASP A 294 -8.09 -17.39 -2.86
N ARG A 295 -8.12 -16.04 -2.92
CA ARG A 295 -7.46 -15.21 -3.96
C ARG A 295 -6.37 -14.30 -3.41
N ILE A 296 -6.00 -14.45 -2.13
CA ILE A 296 -5.01 -13.58 -1.46
C ILE A 296 -3.63 -13.62 -2.14
N GLU A 297 -3.34 -14.68 -2.88
CA GLU A 297 -2.08 -14.84 -3.61
C GLU A 297 -1.97 -13.96 -4.85
N ILE A 298 -3.09 -13.39 -5.31
CA ILE A 298 -3.18 -12.49 -6.47
C ILE A 298 -3.26 -11.05 -5.97
N PRO A 299 -2.41 -10.14 -6.46
CA PRO A 299 -2.55 -8.72 -6.16
C PRO A 299 -3.71 -8.12 -6.97
N GLN A 300 -4.94 -8.38 -6.54
CA GLN A 300 -6.18 -8.18 -7.30
C GLN A 300 -6.42 -6.71 -7.70
N ALA A 301 -6.06 -5.74 -6.83
CA ALA A 301 -6.12 -4.32 -7.15
C ALA A 301 -5.08 -3.96 -8.23
N ASP A 302 -3.85 -4.47 -8.10
CA ASP A 302 -2.79 -4.20 -9.08
C ASP A 302 -3.15 -4.79 -10.46
N GLU A 303 -3.76 -5.98 -10.51
CA GLU A 303 -4.18 -6.59 -11.78
C GLU A 303 -5.28 -5.76 -12.48
N GLN A 304 -6.21 -5.17 -11.73
CA GLN A 304 -7.21 -4.26 -12.30
C GLN A 304 -6.58 -2.95 -12.78
N MET A 305 -5.60 -2.40 -12.05
CA MET A 305 -4.84 -1.22 -12.51
C MET A 305 -4.04 -1.54 -13.78
N ARG A 306 -3.44 -2.72 -13.87
CA ARG A 306 -2.74 -3.20 -15.07
C ARG A 306 -3.69 -3.41 -16.25
N LEU A 307 -4.93 -3.87 -15.99
CA LEU A 307 -5.96 -3.97 -17.04
C LEU A 307 -6.28 -2.59 -17.62
N LEU A 308 -6.44 -1.56 -16.77
CA LEU A 308 -6.60 -0.18 -17.22
C LEU A 308 -5.38 0.29 -18.05
N SER A 309 -4.17 0.03 -17.56
CA SER A 309 -2.94 0.34 -18.27
C SER A 309 -2.86 -0.32 -19.65
N ARG A 310 -3.25 -1.59 -19.72
CA ARG A 310 -3.32 -2.36 -20.97
C ARG A 310 -4.37 -1.81 -21.94
N LEU A 311 -5.56 -1.45 -21.42
CA LEU A 311 -6.62 -0.81 -22.18
C LEU A 311 -6.18 0.55 -22.75
N ILE A 312 -5.53 1.39 -21.95
CA ILE A 312 -4.95 2.67 -22.39
C ILE A 312 -3.98 2.46 -23.56
N ALA A 313 -3.05 1.52 -23.43
CA ALA A 313 -2.10 1.21 -24.49
C ALA A 313 -2.82 0.73 -25.79
N TRP A 314 -3.87 -0.09 -25.66
CA TRP A 314 -4.67 -0.56 -26.79
C TRP A 314 -5.48 0.57 -27.44
N MET A 315 -6.07 1.47 -26.64
CA MET A 315 -6.81 2.65 -27.14
C MET A 315 -5.93 3.59 -27.96
N LEU A 316 -4.63 3.67 -27.63
CA LEU A 316 -3.63 4.48 -28.30
C LEU A 316 -2.84 3.76 -29.41
N ALA A 317 -3.11 2.48 -29.66
CA ALA A 317 -2.29 1.64 -30.56
C ALA A 317 -2.25 2.11 -32.02
N ASP A 318 -3.17 2.94 -32.46
CA ASP A 318 -3.22 3.55 -33.79
C ASP A 318 -2.71 5.01 -33.82
N ARG A 319 -2.33 5.57 -32.67
CA ARG A 319 -1.94 6.98 -32.51
C ARG A 319 -0.47 7.18 -32.19
N LEU A 320 0.02 6.51 -31.13
CA LEU A 320 1.43 6.59 -30.70
C LEU A 320 1.82 5.39 -29.82
N PRO A 321 3.09 4.97 -29.85
CA PRO A 321 3.62 4.02 -28.89
C PRO A 321 3.80 4.71 -27.53
N LEU A 322 3.03 4.31 -26.50
CA LEU A 322 3.01 4.98 -25.19
C LEU A 322 4.21 4.55 -24.33
N PRO A 323 5.10 5.48 -23.91
CA PRO A 323 6.18 5.19 -22.98
C PRO A 323 5.64 5.06 -21.54
N ARG A 324 6.34 4.27 -20.71
CA ARG A 324 6.00 4.10 -19.28
C ARG A 324 7.24 3.88 -18.43
N LEU A 325 7.13 4.13 -17.11
CA LEU A 325 8.15 3.82 -16.11
C LEU A 325 7.99 2.39 -15.59
N TRP A 326 9.13 1.72 -15.35
CA TRP A 326 9.13 0.45 -14.62
C TRP A 326 8.82 0.68 -13.12
N TYR A 327 8.37 -0.36 -12.44
CA TYR A 327 7.93 -0.27 -11.03
C TYR A 327 9.08 -0.14 -10.03
N PHE A 328 10.26 -0.72 -10.32
CA PHE A 328 11.35 -0.91 -9.36
C PHE A 328 12.69 -0.36 -9.90
N PRO A 329 13.65 -0.04 -9.00
CA PRO A 329 14.95 0.48 -9.41
C PRO A 329 15.73 -0.53 -10.25
N ALA A 330 16.54 -0.03 -11.19
CA ALA A 330 17.45 -0.81 -12.04
C ALA A 330 16.78 -2.00 -12.76
N GLY A 331 15.47 -1.93 -13.01
CA GLY A 331 14.72 -3.00 -13.68
C GLY A 331 14.51 -4.25 -12.83
N ALA A 332 14.67 -4.16 -11.51
CA ALA A 332 14.43 -5.27 -10.62
C ALA A 332 13.01 -5.85 -10.80
N PRO A 333 12.82 -7.16 -10.60
CA PRO A 333 11.52 -7.80 -10.79
C PRO A 333 10.54 -7.56 -9.63
N GLY A 334 11.03 -7.09 -8.50
CA GLY A 334 10.31 -6.78 -7.28
C GLY A 334 11.21 -6.06 -6.28
N MET A 335 10.74 -5.89 -5.04
CA MET A 335 11.46 -5.24 -3.94
C MET A 335 11.21 -5.99 -2.64
N LEU A 336 12.23 -6.14 -1.78
CA LEU A 336 12.06 -6.47 -0.37
C LEU A 336 12.28 -5.21 0.47
N VAL A 337 11.22 -4.71 1.12
CA VAL A 337 11.29 -3.60 2.06
C VAL A 337 11.55 -4.16 3.44
N ALA A 338 12.83 -4.12 3.87
CA ALA A 338 13.29 -4.79 5.07
C ALA A 338 13.20 -3.88 6.30
N THR A 339 12.41 -4.29 7.29
CA THR A 339 12.16 -3.50 8.50
C THR A 339 12.10 -4.39 9.74
N GLY A 340 12.32 -3.79 10.92
CA GLY A 340 12.18 -4.48 12.21
C GLY A 340 11.82 -3.54 13.33
N ASP A 341 11.03 -4.03 14.30
CA ASP A 341 10.65 -3.30 15.49
C ASP A 341 11.57 -3.68 16.66
N ALA A 342 11.87 -2.70 17.51
CA ALA A 342 12.76 -2.84 18.64
C ALA A 342 12.19 -2.11 19.88
N HIS A 343 12.07 -2.81 21.00
CA HIS A 343 11.41 -2.31 22.22
C HIS A 343 12.45 -2.12 23.34
N ASN A 344 13.10 -0.97 23.36
CA ASN A 344 14.22 -0.71 24.26
C ASN A 344 15.33 -1.78 24.13
N THR A 345 15.52 -2.26 22.90
CA THR A 345 16.44 -3.33 22.54
C THR A 345 17.89 -2.79 22.58
N PRO A 346 18.87 -3.52 23.15
CA PRO A 346 20.24 -3.05 23.26
C PRO A 346 20.93 -2.96 21.88
N PRO A 347 21.97 -2.10 21.76
CA PRO A 347 22.62 -1.82 20.48
C PRO A 347 23.27 -3.03 19.81
N ASP A 348 23.81 -3.97 20.57
CA ASP A 348 24.39 -5.21 20.06
C ASP A 348 23.37 -6.13 19.36
N ALA A 349 22.16 -6.20 19.88
CA ALA A 349 21.08 -6.94 19.24
C ALA A 349 20.57 -6.23 17.95
N VAL A 350 20.58 -4.90 17.93
CA VAL A 350 20.30 -4.13 16.70
C VAL A 350 21.39 -4.41 15.66
N GLU A 351 22.66 -4.33 16.06
CA GLU A 351 23.82 -4.60 15.20
C GLU A 351 23.78 -6.01 14.62
N GLU A 352 23.31 -6.99 15.39
CA GLU A 352 23.16 -8.38 14.96
C GLU A 352 22.15 -8.51 13.80
N ALA A 353 21.03 -7.77 13.85
CA ALA A 353 20.06 -7.73 12.76
C ALA A 353 20.61 -7.00 11.52
N LEU A 354 21.24 -5.85 11.71
CA LEU A 354 21.80 -5.03 10.62
C LEU A 354 22.87 -5.81 9.85
N ARG A 355 23.79 -6.47 10.54
CA ARG A 355 24.87 -7.26 9.94
C ARG A 355 24.35 -8.37 9.00
N ARG A 356 23.23 -9.02 9.33
CA ARG A 356 22.62 -10.04 8.45
C ARG A 356 22.13 -9.45 7.15
N VAL A 357 21.54 -8.26 7.21
CA VAL A 357 21.05 -7.54 6.03
C VAL A 357 22.22 -7.03 5.18
N GLU A 358 23.26 -6.47 5.80
CA GLU A 358 24.47 -5.99 5.14
C GLU A 358 25.25 -7.09 4.41
N GLN A 359 25.30 -8.30 4.96
CA GLN A 359 25.89 -9.46 4.31
C GLN A 359 25.25 -9.80 2.96
N ARG A 360 24.06 -9.27 2.71
CA ARG A 360 23.30 -9.40 1.45
C ARG A 360 23.19 -8.07 0.71
N SER A 361 24.11 -7.15 0.98
CA SER A 361 24.16 -5.81 0.37
C SER A 361 22.85 -5.04 0.51
N GLY A 362 22.15 -5.22 1.63
CA GLY A 362 20.87 -4.60 1.92
C GLY A 362 20.93 -3.46 2.93
N TRP A 363 19.84 -2.73 3.07
CA TRP A 363 19.59 -1.71 4.08
C TRP A 363 18.31 -2.03 4.85
N PHE A 364 18.26 -1.65 6.12
CA PHE A 364 17.20 -2.00 7.06
C PHE A 364 16.60 -0.79 7.73
N SER A 365 15.31 -0.81 8.03
CA SER A 365 14.66 0.19 8.89
C SER A 365 14.44 -0.39 10.28
N VAL A 366 15.00 0.24 11.29
CA VAL A 366 14.76 -0.05 12.70
C VAL A 366 13.71 0.92 13.23
N TYR A 367 12.52 0.44 13.60
CA TYR A 367 11.51 1.23 14.30
C TYR A 367 11.66 1.01 15.79
N TYR A 368 12.12 2.05 16.50
CA TYR A 368 12.58 1.92 17.87
C TYR A 368 11.64 2.60 18.87
N ALA A 369 11.24 1.85 19.90
CA ALA A 369 10.51 2.35 21.05
C ALA A 369 11.46 2.40 22.26
N PRO A 370 11.93 3.59 22.65
CA PRO A 370 12.91 3.74 23.72
C PRO A 370 12.35 3.52 25.12
N LEU A 371 11.01 3.49 25.26
CA LEU A 371 10.35 3.35 26.55
C LEU A 371 9.45 2.11 26.59
N PRO A 372 9.55 1.28 27.65
CA PRO A 372 8.60 0.19 27.87
C PRO A 372 7.17 0.74 28.04
N ARG A 373 6.17 -0.02 27.56
CA ARG A 373 4.74 0.33 27.65
C ARG A 373 4.27 0.52 29.09
N ASN A 374 4.65 -0.40 29.98
CA ASN A 374 4.16 -0.44 31.34
C ASN A 374 5.00 0.47 32.28
N PRO A 375 4.38 1.35 33.09
CA PRO A 375 5.09 2.16 34.08
C PRO A 375 5.96 1.36 35.06
N ALA A 376 5.52 0.18 35.48
CA ALA A 376 6.29 -0.71 36.35
C ALA A 376 7.51 -1.28 35.63
N GLN A 377 7.38 -1.65 34.34
CA GLN A 377 8.52 -2.06 33.51
C GLN A 377 9.48 -0.90 33.29
N ARG A 378 8.98 0.32 33.10
CA ARG A 378 9.82 1.53 33.02
C ARG A 378 10.62 1.76 34.29
N ALA A 379 9.99 1.58 35.46
CA ALA A 379 10.68 1.71 36.75
C ALA A 379 11.72 0.61 36.95
N TRP A 380 11.40 -0.63 36.58
CA TRP A 380 12.32 -1.78 36.63
C TRP A 380 13.54 -1.60 35.71
N HIS A 381 13.33 -1.21 34.47
CA HIS A 381 14.44 -0.95 33.53
C HIS A 381 15.35 0.16 34.02
N ARG A 382 14.80 1.25 34.63
CA ARG A 382 15.59 2.31 35.27
C ARG A 382 16.43 1.79 36.42
N LEU A 383 15.83 0.97 37.29
CA LEU A 383 16.53 0.36 38.41
C LEU A 383 17.64 -0.59 37.94
N ARG A 384 17.34 -1.41 36.96
CA ARG A 384 18.32 -2.37 36.35
C ARG A 384 19.48 -1.60 35.72
N ASN A 385 19.23 -0.62 34.88
CA ASN A 385 20.26 0.17 34.22
C ASN A 385 21.13 0.95 35.25
N TRP A 386 20.51 1.40 36.37
CA TRP A 386 21.26 2.00 37.48
C TRP A 386 22.12 0.97 38.23
N LEU A 387 21.61 -0.22 38.48
CA LEU A 387 22.33 -1.31 39.18
C LEU A 387 23.50 -1.88 38.33
N GLU A 388 23.28 -2.02 37.05
CA GLU A 388 24.27 -2.60 36.13
C GLU A 388 25.33 -1.59 35.68
N ARG A 389 25.19 -0.27 36.03
CA ARG A 389 26.10 0.83 35.67
C ARG A 389 26.64 0.79 34.23
N SER A 390 25.92 0.20 33.32
CA SER A 390 26.40 -0.07 31.98
C SER A 390 25.61 0.74 30.96
N ALA A 391 26.26 1.76 30.39
CA ALA A 391 25.80 2.48 29.21
C ALA A 391 25.67 1.54 27.98
N ALA A 392 26.24 0.36 28.04
CA ALA A 392 26.29 -0.62 26.96
C ALA A 392 24.92 -1.20 26.57
N HIS A 393 23.90 -1.07 27.43
CA HIS A 393 22.56 -1.64 27.17
C HIS A 393 21.53 -0.62 26.63
N VAL A 394 21.91 0.63 26.41
CA VAL A 394 21.03 1.68 25.90
C VAL A 394 21.58 2.20 24.58
N VAL A 395 20.76 2.26 23.56
CA VAL A 395 21.12 2.90 22.29
C VAL A 395 21.52 4.35 22.57
N GLN A 396 22.69 4.75 22.10
CA GLN A 396 23.22 6.10 22.20
C GLN A 396 23.09 6.82 20.86
N PRO A 397 23.06 8.16 20.81
CA PRO A 397 23.03 8.94 19.56
C PRO A 397 24.13 8.54 18.57
N GLU A 398 25.32 8.18 19.08
CA GLU A 398 26.47 7.77 18.27
C GLU A 398 26.19 6.44 17.54
N HIS A 399 25.47 5.50 18.16
CA HIS A 399 25.02 4.26 17.49
C HIS A 399 24.08 4.59 16.34
N VAL A 400 23.09 5.48 16.58
CA VAL A 400 22.12 5.89 15.56
C VAL A 400 22.81 6.58 14.39
N GLN A 401 23.77 7.45 14.65
CA GLN A 401 24.56 8.10 13.63
C GLN A 401 25.35 7.08 12.80
N ALA A 402 26.07 6.17 13.45
CA ALA A 402 26.86 5.13 12.78
C ALA A 402 25.99 4.22 11.89
N TRP A 403 24.77 3.85 12.31
CA TRP A 403 23.85 3.07 11.51
C TRP A 403 23.33 3.85 10.29
N ARG A 404 23.02 5.13 10.46
CA ARG A 404 22.59 6.01 9.36
C ARG A 404 23.71 6.24 8.34
N GLU A 405 24.95 6.40 8.78
CA GLU A 405 26.13 6.52 7.89
C GLU A 405 26.34 5.28 7.04
N ARG A 406 25.95 4.09 7.52
CA ARG A 406 25.93 2.84 6.75
C ARG A 406 24.68 2.72 5.86
N GLY A 407 23.77 3.70 5.89
CA GLY A 407 22.56 3.75 5.04
C GLY A 407 21.32 3.09 5.64
N HIS A 408 21.36 2.65 6.90
CA HIS A 408 20.19 2.15 7.62
C HIS A 408 19.29 3.29 8.07
N GLU A 409 18.02 2.99 8.25
CA GLU A 409 17.05 3.90 8.84
C GLU A 409 16.87 3.58 10.32
N PHE A 410 16.84 4.60 11.16
CA PHE A 410 16.46 4.48 12.56
C PHE A 410 15.31 5.43 12.86
N GLY A 411 14.12 4.88 13.04
CA GLY A 411 12.84 5.59 13.09
C GLY A 411 12.05 5.35 14.36
N ILE A 412 10.94 6.06 14.46
CA ILE A 412 10.04 6.06 15.62
C ILE A 412 9.08 4.86 15.59
N HIS A 413 8.82 4.27 16.78
CA HIS A 413 7.83 3.21 17.00
C HIS A 413 6.85 3.62 18.12
N PRO A 414 5.87 4.51 17.84
CA PRO A 414 5.08 5.17 18.87
C PRO A 414 4.03 4.25 19.49
N TYR A 415 3.86 4.35 20.82
CA TYR A 415 2.73 3.78 21.55
C TYR A 415 1.56 4.78 21.54
N VAL A 416 0.40 4.37 21.05
CA VAL A 416 -0.77 5.25 20.85
C VAL A 416 -2.03 4.77 21.60
N GLU A 417 -1.90 3.78 22.47
CA GLU A 417 -3.04 3.18 23.20
C GLU A 417 -3.81 4.17 24.09
N GLU A 418 -3.15 5.22 24.56
CA GLU A 418 -3.74 6.27 25.42
C GLU A 418 -4.38 7.41 24.61
N GLY A 419 -4.25 7.39 23.28
CA GLY A 419 -4.75 8.38 22.34
C GLY A 419 -3.76 8.61 21.21
N LEU A 420 -4.27 8.78 20.00
CA LEU A 420 -3.48 8.85 18.79
C LEU A 420 -2.53 10.07 18.82
N GLU A 421 -3.07 11.28 18.91
CA GLU A 421 -2.28 12.54 18.94
C GLU A 421 -1.33 12.60 20.14
N ALA A 422 -1.83 12.25 21.33
CA ALA A 422 -1.05 12.28 22.56
C ALA A 422 0.12 11.30 22.54
N GLY A 423 -0.10 10.10 21.98
CA GLY A 423 0.93 9.09 21.80
C GLY A 423 2.00 9.55 20.83
N TRP A 424 1.60 10.09 19.67
CA TRP A 424 2.54 10.62 18.66
C TRP A 424 3.40 11.73 19.21
N ARG A 425 2.83 12.79 19.84
CA ARG A 425 3.57 13.90 20.43
C ARG A 425 4.57 13.41 21.48
N ARG A 426 4.11 12.57 22.40
CA ARG A 426 4.95 12.04 23.48
C ARG A 426 6.15 11.26 22.94
N TYR A 427 5.94 10.36 21.97
CA TYR A 427 7.03 9.55 21.46
C TYR A 427 7.97 10.33 20.57
N TRP A 428 7.48 11.34 19.86
CA TRP A 428 8.31 12.28 19.11
C TRP A 428 9.26 13.06 20.02
N GLU A 429 8.72 13.67 21.08
CA GLU A 429 9.51 14.39 22.10
C GLU A 429 10.56 13.48 22.76
N VAL A 430 10.18 12.25 23.11
CA VAL A 430 11.11 11.27 23.68
C VAL A 430 12.22 10.90 22.70
N PHE A 431 11.86 10.57 21.46
CA PHE A 431 12.82 10.14 20.43
C PHE A 431 13.83 11.26 20.11
N THR A 432 13.36 12.47 19.89
CA THR A 432 14.24 13.62 19.61
C THR A 432 15.03 14.05 20.85
N GLY A 433 14.40 14.01 22.02
CA GLY A 433 15.05 14.32 23.29
C GLY A 433 16.14 13.34 23.71
N MET A 434 16.12 12.12 23.18
CA MET A 434 17.22 11.15 23.33
C MET A 434 18.35 11.37 22.30
N GLY A 435 18.25 12.38 21.45
CA GLY A 435 19.24 12.65 20.42
C GLY A 435 19.15 11.72 19.20
N TYR A 436 18.03 11.03 18.99
CA TYR A 436 17.84 10.14 17.85
C TYR A 436 17.30 10.83 16.59
N GLY A 437 17.04 12.16 16.68
CA GLY A 437 16.61 12.97 15.54
C GLY A 437 17.61 13.02 14.37
N PRO A 438 17.16 13.49 13.19
CA PRO A 438 15.77 13.77 12.86
C PRO A 438 14.93 12.49 12.74
N VAL A 439 13.60 12.62 12.94
CA VAL A 439 12.67 11.50 12.75
C VAL A 439 12.53 11.22 11.25
N PRO A 440 12.79 10.00 10.78
CA PRO A 440 12.62 9.64 9.36
C PRO A 440 11.16 9.74 8.90
N PRO A 441 10.93 9.86 7.58
CA PRO A 441 9.57 10.02 7.03
C PRO A 441 8.78 8.72 6.92
N THR A 442 9.23 7.62 7.50
CA THR A 442 8.51 6.35 7.51
C THR A 442 8.24 5.87 8.92
N VAL A 443 7.21 5.05 9.12
CA VAL A 443 6.79 4.62 10.45
C VAL A 443 6.12 3.26 10.46
N ARG A 444 6.30 2.56 11.58
CA ARG A 444 5.39 1.53 12.08
C ARG A 444 4.98 1.88 13.51
N THR A 445 3.65 1.95 13.74
CA THR A 445 3.06 2.18 15.05
C THR A 445 3.12 0.91 15.88
N HIS A 446 3.44 1.02 17.18
CA HIS A 446 3.47 -0.14 18.07
C HIS A 446 2.17 -0.94 18.01
N ARG A 447 2.27 -2.28 17.86
CA ARG A 447 1.16 -3.21 17.67
C ARG A 447 0.30 -2.91 16.44
N VAL A 448 0.79 -2.10 15.50
CA VAL A 448 0.07 -1.62 14.31
C VAL A 448 -1.34 -1.11 14.63
N LEU A 449 -1.46 -0.37 15.75
CA LEU A 449 -2.71 0.21 16.20
C LEU A 449 -3.19 1.28 15.21
N TRP A 450 -4.48 1.26 14.96
CA TRP A 450 -5.12 2.05 13.92
C TRP A 450 -6.40 2.69 14.44
N SER A 451 -6.70 3.92 14.04
CA SER A 451 -7.93 4.63 14.36
C SER A 451 -8.63 5.09 13.09
N GLY A 452 -9.94 4.98 13.06
CA GLY A 452 -10.77 5.33 11.92
C GLY A 452 -10.48 4.49 10.66
N TRP A 453 -10.96 4.93 9.50
CA TRP A 453 -10.56 4.33 8.22
C TRP A 453 -9.18 4.83 7.77
N VAL A 454 -8.93 6.14 7.88
CA VAL A 454 -7.66 6.78 7.52
C VAL A 454 -7.14 7.78 8.56
N GLU A 455 -7.74 7.86 9.76
CA GLU A 455 -7.41 8.87 10.76
C GLU A 455 -5.95 8.75 11.24
N THR A 456 -5.46 7.53 11.45
CA THR A 456 -4.05 7.31 11.78
C THR A 456 -3.13 7.82 10.68
N ALA A 457 -3.42 7.54 9.41
CA ALA A 457 -2.63 8.03 8.27
C ALA A 457 -2.68 9.57 8.19
N ARG A 458 -3.83 10.18 8.50
CA ARG A 458 -3.99 11.65 8.51
C ARG A 458 -3.11 12.31 9.58
N VAL A 459 -3.09 11.76 10.80
CA VAL A 459 -2.21 12.26 11.88
C VAL A 459 -0.74 12.06 11.53
N GLN A 460 -0.39 10.91 11.00
CA GLN A 460 0.98 10.63 10.56
C GLN A 460 1.44 11.60 9.47
N ALA A 461 0.61 11.85 8.45
CA ALA A 461 0.91 12.80 7.38
C ALA A 461 1.04 14.24 7.92
N LYS A 462 0.17 14.64 8.85
CA LYS A 462 0.25 15.93 9.54
C LYS A 462 1.61 16.15 10.22
N TYR A 463 2.22 15.07 10.73
CA TYR A 463 3.53 15.09 11.38
C TYR A 463 4.71 14.82 10.43
N GLY A 464 4.48 14.91 9.11
CA GLY A 464 5.54 14.80 8.11
C GLY A 464 5.94 13.36 7.78
N ILE A 465 5.21 12.36 8.26
CA ILE A 465 5.39 10.96 7.82
C ILE A 465 4.82 10.81 6.42
N ARG A 466 5.57 10.16 5.54
CA ARG A 466 5.22 10.01 4.13
C ARG A 466 5.04 8.55 3.69
N MET A 467 5.42 7.58 4.53
CA MET A 467 5.14 6.16 4.30
C MET A 467 4.76 5.45 5.59
N ASN A 468 3.62 4.77 5.56
CA ASN A 468 3.06 3.97 6.64
C ASN A 468 3.23 2.48 6.34
N LEU A 469 3.66 1.69 7.35
CA LEU A 469 3.85 0.25 7.28
C LEU A 469 2.96 -0.52 8.28
N ASP A 470 1.86 0.09 8.77
CA ASP A 470 0.96 -0.51 9.77
C ASP A 470 -0.02 -1.53 9.19
N TYR A 471 -0.15 -1.62 7.85
CA TYR A 471 -0.96 -2.65 7.20
C TYR A 471 -0.21 -3.97 7.18
N TYR A 472 -0.57 -4.84 8.10
CA TYR A 472 0.24 -5.94 8.63
C TYR A 472 -0.54 -7.25 8.51
N LEU A 473 0.03 -8.25 7.85
CA LEU A 473 -0.58 -9.57 7.70
C LEU A 473 -0.40 -10.37 9.01
N ILE A 474 -1.29 -10.15 9.97
CA ILE A 474 -1.25 -10.84 11.27
C ILE A 474 -2.66 -11.15 11.79
N GLY A 475 -2.78 -12.25 12.50
CA GLY A 475 -3.94 -12.63 13.28
C GLY A 475 -4.81 -13.70 12.66
N PRO A 476 -5.82 -14.17 13.41
CA PRO A 476 -6.69 -15.29 13.02
C PRO A 476 -7.58 -14.98 11.81
N LEU A 477 -7.68 -13.71 11.41
CA LEU A 477 -8.40 -13.29 10.20
C LEU A 477 -7.92 -14.01 8.94
N PHE A 478 -6.63 -14.36 8.89
CA PHE A 478 -6.01 -15.02 7.74
C PHE A 478 -6.04 -16.55 7.81
N ARG A 479 -6.89 -17.11 8.69
CA ARG A 479 -7.19 -18.54 8.75
C ARG A 479 -8.47 -18.82 7.98
N LYS A 480 -8.38 -19.70 6.98
CA LYS A 480 -9.52 -20.14 6.17
C LYS A 480 -10.49 -21.02 6.99
N PRO A 481 -11.74 -21.21 6.54
CA PRO A 481 -12.69 -22.07 7.22
C PRO A 481 -12.24 -23.54 7.33
N ASP A 482 -11.44 -24.03 6.39
CA ASP A 482 -10.85 -25.38 6.41
C ASP A 482 -9.68 -25.52 7.39
N GLY A 483 -9.27 -24.43 8.01
CA GLY A 483 -8.17 -24.37 8.97
C GLY A 483 -6.82 -24.02 8.40
N GLU A 484 -6.68 -23.95 7.08
CA GLU A 484 -5.46 -23.53 6.40
C GLU A 484 -5.18 -22.03 6.58
N TRP A 485 -3.90 -21.66 6.58
CA TRP A 485 -3.49 -20.27 6.68
C TRP A 485 -3.26 -19.66 5.30
N ALA A 486 -3.77 -18.46 5.11
CA ALA A 486 -3.64 -17.69 3.87
C ALA A 486 -2.53 -16.63 3.99
N PHE A 487 -1.61 -16.62 3.04
CA PHE A 487 -0.51 -15.67 2.93
C PHE A 487 -0.47 -15.05 1.54
N GLY A 488 -0.23 -13.73 1.46
CA GLY A 488 -0.19 -13.05 0.17
C GLY A 488 -0.52 -11.56 0.27
N TYR A 489 -1.17 -11.06 -0.75
CA TYR A 489 -1.52 -9.64 -0.93
C TYR A 489 -2.86 -9.32 -0.27
N PHE A 490 -2.91 -9.27 1.04
CA PHE A 490 -4.17 -9.07 1.79
C PHE A 490 -4.83 -7.69 1.54
N THR A 491 -4.07 -6.71 1.05
CA THR A 491 -4.59 -5.44 0.56
C THR A 491 -4.88 -5.44 -0.95
N GLY A 492 -4.85 -6.61 -1.59
CA GLY A 492 -4.96 -6.74 -3.04
C GLY A 492 -3.80 -6.10 -3.81
N SER A 493 -2.72 -5.69 -3.15
CA SER A 493 -1.63 -4.95 -3.82
C SER A 493 -0.26 -5.26 -3.21
N GLY A 494 0.74 -5.28 -4.10
CA GLY A 494 2.17 -5.25 -3.76
C GLY A 494 2.83 -3.89 -4.06
N LEU A 495 2.08 -2.88 -4.50
CA LEU A 495 2.63 -1.56 -4.83
C LEU A 495 2.28 -0.52 -3.77
N PRO A 496 3.17 0.43 -3.44
CA PRO A 496 2.82 1.55 -2.58
C PRO A 496 1.94 2.56 -3.33
N MET A 497 0.88 3.03 -2.67
CA MET A 497 0.01 4.12 -3.16
C MET A 497 -0.40 5.01 -1.99
N ARG A 498 -0.73 6.26 -2.27
CA ARG A 498 -1.24 7.18 -1.25
C ARG A 498 -2.59 6.72 -0.72
N PHE A 499 -2.86 7.07 0.54
CA PHE A 499 -4.21 6.94 1.08
C PHE A 499 -5.14 7.96 0.45
N VAL A 500 -6.43 7.62 0.42
CA VAL A 500 -7.53 8.52 0.07
C VAL A 500 -8.57 8.47 1.19
N ASP A 501 -9.14 9.62 1.53
CA ASP A 501 -10.20 9.68 2.54
C ASP A 501 -11.60 9.45 1.96
N GLU A 502 -12.61 9.44 2.84
CA GLU A 502 -14.01 9.23 2.49
C GLU A 502 -14.58 10.35 1.59
N GLN A 503 -13.89 11.47 1.49
CA GLN A 503 -14.22 12.61 0.61
C GLN A 503 -13.43 12.59 -0.70
N GLY A 504 -12.66 11.53 -0.97
CA GLY A 504 -11.86 11.39 -2.19
C GLY A 504 -10.57 12.22 -2.22
N ARG A 505 -10.15 12.80 -1.08
CA ARG A 505 -8.93 13.60 -1.00
C ARG A 505 -7.71 12.72 -0.74
N LEU A 506 -6.64 12.93 -1.51
CA LEU A 506 -5.37 12.21 -1.33
C LEU A 506 -4.63 12.70 -0.08
N LEU A 507 -4.20 11.78 0.77
CA LEU A 507 -3.29 12.07 1.87
C LEU A 507 -1.83 12.09 1.37
N ALA A 508 -1.01 12.92 1.98
CA ALA A 508 0.42 13.06 1.65
C ALA A 508 1.28 11.92 2.25
N ILE A 509 0.73 10.71 2.32
CA ILE A 509 1.37 9.53 2.88
C ILE A 509 1.04 8.28 2.07
N TYR A 510 2.05 7.45 1.80
CA TYR A 510 1.90 6.18 1.10
C TYR A 510 1.59 5.04 2.08
N GLN A 511 0.70 4.14 1.67
CA GLN A 511 0.51 2.83 2.26
C GLN A 511 1.51 1.85 1.66
N GLN A 512 2.39 1.28 2.47
CA GLN A 512 3.25 0.14 2.12
C GLN A 512 2.81 -1.08 2.94
N PRO A 513 2.15 -2.08 2.33
CA PRO A 513 1.74 -3.27 3.07
C PRO A 513 2.94 -4.09 3.58
N THR A 514 2.80 -4.67 4.77
CA THR A 514 3.76 -5.58 5.38
C THR A 514 3.23 -7.01 5.28
N HIS A 515 3.79 -7.79 4.37
CA HIS A 515 3.30 -9.11 3.98
C HIS A 515 3.93 -10.25 4.79
N LEU A 516 5.22 -10.11 5.12
CA LEU A 516 5.99 -11.11 5.86
C LEU A 516 6.24 -10.63 7.29
N VAL A 517 5.67 -11.35 8.25
CA VAL A 517 5.63 -10.96 9.65
C VAL A 517 6.08 -12.14 10.50
N ASP A 518 7.14 -11.97 11.28
CA ASP A 518 7.68 -13.01 12.16
C ASP A 518 6.67 -13.51 13.17
N GLU A 519 5.91 -12.60 13.81
CA GLU A 519 4.87 -12.97 14.77
C GLU A 519 3.80 -13.88 14.16
N GLN A 520 3.44 -13.68 12.89
CA GLN A 520 2.47 -14.54 12.19
C GLN A 520 3.08 -15.86 11.75
N LEU A 521 4.32 -15.87 11.33
CA LEU A 521 4.96 -17.04 10.74
C LEU A 521 5.61 -17.95 11.78
N ILE A 522 6.49 -17.41 12.62
CA ILE A 522 7.19 -18.20 13.66
C ILE A 522 6.60 -18.03 15.05
N GLY A 523 5.77 -17.01 15.27
CA GLY A 523 4.84 -16.91 16.41
C GLY A 523 5.47 -16.78 17.78
N TRP A 524 6.56 -16.05 17.92
CA TRP A 524 7.26 -15.93 19.20
C TRP A 524 6.53 -15.06 20.24
N THR A 525 5.63 -14.17 19.85
CA THR A 525 4.85 -13.28 20.75
C THR A 525 3.34 -13.39 20.60
N TRP A 526 2.81 -13.83 19.46
CA TRP A 526 1.39 -13.79 19.13
C TRP A 526 0.67 -15.11 19.46
N GLU A 527 -0.35 -15.04 20.34
CA GLU A 527 -1.18 -16.21 20.72
C GLU A 527 -2.13 -16.60 19.62
N GLY A 528 -2.13 -17.20 18.72
CA GLY A 528 -3.08 -17.51 17.62
C GLY A 528 -2.41 -17.52 16.27
N ALA A 529 -1.10 -17.27 16.25
CA ALA A 529 -0.27 -17.48 15.07
C ALA A 529 -0.04 -18.99 14.84
N PRO A 530 0.24 -19.42 13.60
CA PRO A 530 0.50 -20.81 13.27
C PRO A 530 1.76 -21.40 13.93
N ARG A 531 2.74 -20.56 14.29
CA ARG A 531 4.03 -20.98 14.90
C ARG A 531 4.73 -22.05 14.10
N PHE A 532 4.97 -21.78 12.84
CA PHE A 532 5.70 -22.69 11.97
C PHE A 532 7.15 -22.84 12.40
N PRO A 533 7.76 -24.02 12.19
CA PRO A 533 9.22 -24.14 12.20
C PRO A 533 9.85 -23.18 11.20
N PRO A 534 11.04 -22.61 11.49
CA PRO A 534 11.69 -21.62 10.61
C PRO A 534 11.80 -22.06 9.14
N ALA A 535 12.09 -23.32 8.88
CA ALA A 535 12.17 -23.86 7.52
C ALA A 535 10.83 -23.73 6.74
N LYS A 536 9.69 -24.01 7.41
CA LYS A 536 8.35 -23.84 6.79
C LYS A 536 7.99 -22.37 6.61
N ALA A 537 8.34 -21.53 7.57
CA ALA A 537 8.15 -20.08 7.47
C ALA A 537 8.97 -19.48 6.30
N VAL A 538 10.20 -19.97 6.09
CA VAL A 538 11.04 -19.60 4.93
C VAL A 538 10.41 -20.07 3.61
N GLU A 539 9.87 -21.29 3.55
CA GLU A 539 9.17 -21.80 2.35
C GLU A 539 8.00 -20.89 1.94
N ILE A 540 7.14 -20.53 2.91
CA ILE A 540 6.00 -19.62 2.68
C ILE A 540 6.48 -18.25 2.20
N SER A 541 7.51 -17.70 2.85
CA SER A 541 8.09 -16.41 2.51
C SER A 541 8.71 -16.42 1.10
N ARG A 542 9.43 -17.47 0.76
CA ARG A 542 10.02 -17.69 -0.57
C ARG A 542 8.95 -17.73 -1.66
N ALA A 543 7.83 -18.42 -1.43
CA ALA A 543 6.75 -18.51 -2.41
C ALA A 543 6.15 -17.13 -2.74
N LEU A 544 6.00 -16.24 -1.74
CA LEU A 544 5.52 -14.88 -1.98
C LEU A 544 6.56 -14.01 -2.71
N ILE A 545 7.84 -14.12 -2.34
CA ILE A 545 8.95 -13.44 -3.02
C ILE A 545 9.06 -13.90 -4.49
N GLU A 546 8.93 -15.19 -4.73
CA GLU A 546 8.93 -15.75 -6.08
C GLU A 546 7.78 -15.21 -6.94
N ARG A 547 6.55 -15.14 -6.39
CA ARG A 547 5.40 -14.54 -7.08
C ARG A 547 5.65 -13.07 -7.40
N ALA A 548 6.18 -12.30 -6.44
CA ALA A 548 6.54 -10.91 -6.67
C ALA A 548 7.51 -10.76 -7.85
N ALA A 549 8.52 -11.63 -7.93
CA ALA A 549 9.51 -11.61 -9.01
C ALA A 549 8.96 -12.09 -10.36
N LYS A 550 8.06 -13.08 -10.36
CA LYS A 550 7.63 -13.81 -11.57
C LYS A 550 6.27 -13.35 -12.14
N GLY A 551 5.84 -12.11 -11.91
CA GLY A 551 4.66 -11.58 -12.58
C GLY A 551 3.63 -10.86 -11.72
N ALA A 552 3.73 -10.94 -10.39
CA ALA A 552 2.96 -10.07 -9.50
C ALA A 552 3.60 -8.69 -9.34
N TRP A 553 4.92 -8.55 -9.59
CA TRP A 553 5.68 -7.30 -9.52
C TRP A 553 5.36 -6.48 -8.26
N GLY A 554 5.70 -7.04 -7.10
CA GLY A 554 5.35 -6.45 -5.81
C GLY A 554 6.56 -5.99 -5.00
N ALA A 555 6.36 -4.97 -4.17
CA ALA A 555 7.24 -4.60 -3.07
C ALA A 555 6.77 -5.33 -1.80
N ILE A 556 7.50 -6.35 -1.41
CA ILE A 556 7.16 -7.18 -0.25
C ILE A 556 7.69 -6.53 1.02
N GLY A 557 6.80 -6.05 1.89
CA GLY A 557 7.16 -5.57 3.21
C GLY A 557 7.48 -6.73 4.14
N LEU A 558 8.65 -6.66 4.78
CA LEU A 558 9.14 -7.58 5.79
C LEU A 558 9.16 -6.90 7.15
N GLN A 559 8.64 -7.57 8.16
CA GLN A 559 8.80 -7.25 9.58
C GLN A 559 9.53 -8.38 10.29
N ALA A 560 10.69 -8.07 10.85
CA ALA A 560 11.46 -8.96 11.71
C ALA A 560 11.77 -8.23 13.02
N HIS A 561 11.17 -8.64 14.15
CA HIS A 561 11.49 -8.06 15.44
C HIS A 561 12.96 -8.26 15.81
N ILE A 562 13.55 -7.25 16.44
CA ILE A 562 14.95 -7.29 16.87
C ILE A 562 15.06 -7.86 18.29
N ASP A 563 13.98 -7.76 19.08
CA ASP A 563 13.95 -8.25 20.47
C ASP A 563 14.38 -9.70 20.66
N PRO A 564 14.09 -10.67 19.77
CA PRO A 564 14.58 -12.04 19.89
C PRO A 564 16.09 -12.15 20.00
N PHE A 565 16.86 -11.29 19.31
CA PHE A 565 18.31 -11.28 19.40
C PHE A 565 18.81 -10.84 20.79
N ALA A 566 18.06 -9.95 21.48
CA ALA A 566 18.35 -9.59 22.85
C ALA A 566 17.91 -10.65 23.87
N ILE A 567 16.88 -11.45 23.56
CA ILE A 567 16.41 -12.56 24.40
C ILE A 567 17.43 -13.72 24.36
N GLY A 568 18.00 -14.00 23.18
CA GLY A 568 18.93 -15.08 22.97
C GLY A 568 18.28 -16.47 22.86
N GLY A 569 19.10 -17.53 22.85
CA GLY A 569 18.64 -18.91 22.84
C GLY A 569 17.82 -19.30 21.60
N GLU A 570 16.78 -20.09 21.79
CA GLU A 570 15.92 -20.60 20.70
C GLU A 570 15.19 -19.46 19.95
N ALA A 571 14.79 -18.38 20.65
CA ALA A 571 14.12 -17.26 20.04
C ALA A 571 15.02 -16.54 19.02
N ALA A 572 16.27 -16.28 19.41
CA ALA A 572 17.26 -15.68 18.51
C ALA A 572 17.61 -16.60 17.33
N ALA A 573 17.75 -17.90 17.58
CA ALA A 573 18.06 -18.89 16.55
C ALA A 573 16.92 -19.00 15.52
N ALA A 574 15.66 -19.04 15.96
CA ALA A 574 14.50 -19.12 15.09
C ALA A 574 14.36 -17.83 14.25
N GLN A 575 14.51 -16.65 14.88
CA GLN A 575 14.48 -15.36 14.22
C GLN A 575 15.57 -15.23 13.16
N ALA A 576 16.82 -15.62 13.50
CA ALA A 576 17.94 -15.60 12.59
C ALA A 576 17.71 -16.51 11.38
N ALA A 577 17.31 -17.77 11.62
CA ALA A 577 17.08 -18.74 10.56
C ALA A 577 15.98 -18.29 9.57
N TRP A 578 14.89 -17.72 10.08
CA TRP A 578 13.83 -17.20 9.23
C TRP A 578 14.28 -15.94 8.47
N LEU A 579 14.83 -14.95 9.16
CA LEU A 579 15.29 -13.71 8.55
C LEU A 579 16.31 -13.98 7.44
N GLU A 580 17.34 -14.77 7.71
CA GLU A 580 18.36 -15.12 6.73
C GLU A 580 17.75 -15.83 5.51
N GLY A 581 16.86 -16.80 5.74
CA GLY A 581 16.16 -17.48 4.65
C GLY A 581 15.31 -16.58 3.77
N VAL A 582 14.67 -15.54 4.34
CA VAL A 582 13.93 -14.53 3.59
C VAL A 582 14.86 -13.64 2.77
N LEU A 583 15.95 -13.16 3.38
CA LEU A 583 16.96 -12.35 2.70
C LEU A 583 17.63 -13.11 1.55
N ASP A 584 17.99 -14.39 1.77
CA ASP A 584 18.56 -15.26 0.75
C ASP A 584 17.59 -15.51 -0.41
N ALA A 585 16.30 -15.67 -0.11
CA ALA A 585 15.27 -15.77 -1.14
C ALA A 585 15.19 -14.49 -1.98
N ALA A 586 15.22 -13.30 -1.35
CA ALA A 586 15.21 -12.03 -2.06
C ALA A 586 16.41 -11.90 -3.02
N VAL A 587 17.61 -12.23 -2.55
CA VAL A 587 18.84 -12.26 -3.38
C VAL A 587 18.69 -13.24 -4.54
N ALA A 588 18.23 -14.46 -4.28
CA ALA A 588 18.08 -15.52 -5.29
C ALA A 588 17.10 -15.13 -6.42
N TYR A 589 16.06 -14.35 -6.11
CA TYR A 589 15.09 -13.86 -7.09
C TYR A 589 15.40 -12.45 -7.62
N GLY A 590 16.53 -11.86 -7.24
CA GLY A 590 16.98 -10.55 -7.73
C GLY A 590 16.19 -9.36 -7.18
N LEU A 591 15.57 -9.48 -6.01
CA LEU A 591 14.92 -8.37 -5.33
C LEU A 591 15.97 -7.58 -4.54
N PRO A 592 16.13 -6.27 -4.77
CA PRO A 592 16.89 -5.41 -3.87
C PRO A 592 16.29 -5.43 -2.46
N ILE A 593 17.15 -5.38 -1.44
CA ILE A 593 16.77 -5.37 -0.03
C ILE A 593 17.00 -3.95 0.49
N TRP A 594 15.91 -3.16 0.61
CA TRP A 594 16.02 -1.76 0.97
C TRP A 594 15.27 -1.42 2.25
N SER A 595 15.79 -0.41 2.99
CA SER A 595 15.05 0.25 4.06
C SER A 595 13.81 0.96 3.50
N ALA A 596 12.81 1.16 4.34
CA ALA A 596 11.57 1.85 3.94
C ALA A 596 11.83 3.29 3.49
N GLN A 597 12.76 4.00 4.13
CA GLN A 597 13.14 5.36 3.74
C GLN A 597 13.76 5.41 2.34
N ARG A 598 14.67 4.49 2.02
CA ARG A 598 15.29 4.40 0.70
C ARG A 598 14.25 4.04 -0.37
N TRP A 599 13.34 3.13 -0.04
CA TRP A 599 12.22 2.76 -0.91
C TRP A 599 11.29 3.95 -1.15
N LEU A 600 10.93 4.69 -0.10
CA LEU A 600 10.10 5.90 -0.22
C LEU A 600 10.72 6.93 -1.15
N GLN A 601 12.03 7.20 -1.05
CA GLN A 601 12.73 8.14 -1.94
C GLN A 601 12.59 7.74 -3.41
N PHE A 602 12.73 6.45 -3.73
CA PHE A 602 12.51 5.96 -5.09
C PHE A 602 11.04 6.12 -5.52
N VAL A 603 10.10 5.75 -4.67
CA VAL A 603 8.66 5.85 -4.93
C VAL A 603 8.27 7.30 -5.24
N GLU A 604 8.68 8.25 -4.43
CA GLU A 604 8.38 9.67 -4.62
C GLU A 604 8.98 10.21 -5.91
N ALA A 605 10.24 9.90 -6.19
CA ALA A 605 10.90 10.32 -7.42
C ALA A 605 10.19 9.76 -8.66
N ARG A 606 9.80 8.47 -8.64
CA ARG A 606 9.10 7.80 -9.74
C ARG A 606 7.67 8.31 -9.92
N MET A 607 6.89 8.39 -8.82
CA MET A 607 5.50 8.83 -8.86
C MET A 607 5.36 10.30 -9.26
N GLY A 608 6.31 11.13 -8.87
CA GLY A 608 6.36 12.55 -9.21
C GLY A 608 7.01 12.87 -10.57
N ALA A 609 7.55 11.88 -11.26
CA ALA A 609 8.13 12.10 -12.60
C ALA A 609 7.06 12.50 -13.62
N VAL A 610 7.44 13.31 -14.60
CA VAL A 610 6.53 13.81 -15.65
C VAL A 610 7.13 13.53 -17.02
N PHE A 611 6.32 12.95 -17.92
CA PHE A 611 6.65 12.91 -19.34
C PHE A 611 6.15 14.19 -20.00
N GLN A 612 7.04 14.83 -20.78
CA GLN A 612 6.74 16.01 -21.57
C GLN A 612 7.07 15.79 -23.04
N ALA A 613 6.43 16.55 -23.91
CA ALA A 613 6.65 16.53 -25.36
C ALA A 613 6.57 15.11 -25.96
N VAL A 614 5.61 14.32 -25.49
CA VAL A 614 5.41 12.95 -26.04
C VAL A 614 4.78 13.05 -27.41
N ARG A 615 5.59 12.93 -28.46
CA ARG A 615 5.19 13.14 -29.86
C ARG A 615 5.63 11.98 -30.74
N TRP A 616 4.70 11.46 -31.53
CA TRP A 616 4.96 10.50 -32.60
C TRP A 616 5.02 11.23 -33.94
N ASN A 617 6.11 11.04 -34.67
CA ASN A 617 6.24 11.51 -36.07
C ASN A 617 6.08 10.29 -37.00
N PRO A 618 4.97 10.17 -37.72
CA PRO A 618 4.72 9.01 -38.59
C PRO A 618 5.63 8.95 -39.80
N THR A 619 6.07 10.11 -40.35
CA THR A 619 6.97 10.17 -41.49
C THR A 619 8.39 9.75 -41.10
N ALA A 620 8.91 10.27 -40.00
CA ALA A 620 10.23 9.90 -39.48
C ALA A 620 10.18 8.55 -38.72
N ARG A 621 8.99 7.98 -38.43
CA ARG A 621 8.79 6.79 -37.59
C ARG A 621 9.50 6.91 -36.26
N GLN A 622 9.37 8.07 -35.60
CA GLN A 622 10.11 8.41 -34.40
C GLN A 622 9.18 8.87 -33.27
N LEU A 623 9.33 8.24 -32.08
CA LEU A 623 8.76 8.73 -30.82
C LEU A 623 9.81 9.63 -30.13
N ARG A 624 9.41 10.83 -29.72
CA ARG A 624 10.21 11.74 -28.90
C ARG A 624 9.48 12.11 -27.64
N PHE A 625 10.20 12.19 -26.53
CA PHE A 625 9.68 12.66 -25.23
C PHE A 625 10.83 13.13 -24.33
N ARG A 626 10.49 13.86 -23.28
CA ARG A 626 11.39 14.17 -22.15
C ARG A 626 10.82 13.56 -20.88
N VAL A 627 11.70 13.08 -19.99
CA VAL A 627 11.33 12.67 -18.64
C VAL A 627 11.95 13.64 -17.66
N ILE A 628 11.10 14.25 -16.84
CA ILE A 628 11.53 15.20 -15.81
C ILE A 628 11.27 14.51 -14.48
N PRO A 629 12.33 14.16 -13.71
CA PRO A 629 12.17 13.61 -12.38
C PRO A 629 11.71 14.71 -11.40
N ALA A 630 10.96 14.32 -10.38
CA ALA A 630 10.54 15.22 -9.30
C ALA A 630 11.68 15.63 -8.36
N ALA A 631 12.76 14.85 -8.32
CA ALA A 631 13.96 15.08 -7.53
C ALA A 631 15.19 14.57 -8.31
N PRO A 632 16.43 14.97 -7.95
CA PRO A 632 17.63 14.42 -8.56
C PRO A 632 17.61 12.89 -8.58
N LEU A 633 18.04 12.29 -9.70
CA LEU A 633 18.05 10.84 -9.91
C LEU A 633 19.15 10.18 -9.08
N ALA A 634 18.85 9.89 -7.81
CA ALA A 634 19.72 9.08 -6.94
C ALA A 634 19.64 7.57 -7.27
N PHE A 635 18.73 7.18 -8.18
CA PHE A 635 18.44 5.79 -8.51
C PHE A 635 18.36 5.59 -10.02
N GLN A 636 18.75 4.41 -10.48
CA GLN A 636 18.58 4.03 -11.88
C GLN A 636 17.11 3.67 -12.14
N TRP A 637 16.49 4.35 -13.13
CA TRP A 637 15.14 4.06 -13.61
C TRP A 637 15.19 3.28 -14.91
N GLU A 638 14.08 2.57 -15.21
CA GLU A 638 13.85 2.04 -16.55
C GLU A 638 12.58 2.64 -17.17
N ILE A 639 12.71 2.99 -18.44
CA ILE A 639 11.61 3.43 -19.29
C ILE A 639 11.35 2.33 -20.32
N GLY A 640 10.10 1.89 -20.41
CA GLY A 640 9.63 0.92 -21.42
C GLY A 640 8.95 1.62 -22.57
N MET A 641 9.29 1.23 -23.78
CA MET A 641 8.57 1.57 -25.02
C MET A 641 8.07 0.28 -25.65
N PRO A 642 6.81 0.23 -26.17
CA PRO A 642 6.35 -0.94 -26.90
C PRO A 642 7.34 -1.31 -28.00
N LEU A 643 7.70 -2.58 -28.09
CA LEU A 643 8.59 -3.08 -29.15
C LEU A 643 7.92 -3.04 -30.54
N GLU A 644 6.61 -3.19 -30.55
CA GLU A 644 5.81 -3.19 -31.75
C GLU A 644 4.77 -2.07 -31.69
N PHE A 645 4.66 -1.32 -32.76
CA PHE A 645 3.64 -0.30 -32.95
C PHE A 645 3.18 -0.32 -34.40
N GLN A 646 1.89 -0.66 -34.62
CA GLN A 646 1.34 -0.98 -35.93
C GLN A 646 2.17 -2.10 -36.61
N SER A 647 2.72 -1.85 -37.79
CA SER A 647 3.61 -2.78 -38.49
C SER A 647 5.12 -2.51 -38.25
N LEU A 648 5.43 -1.59 -37.34
CA LEU A 648 6.81 -1.16 -37.06
C LEU A 648 7.34 -1.87 -35.82
N ARG A 649 8.66 -2.17 -35.82
CA ARG A 649 9.38 -2.66 -34.65
C ARG A 649 10.40 -1.63 -34.21
N LEU A 650 10.57 -1.47 -32.89
CA LEU A 650 11.63 -0.64 -32.30
C LEU A 650 13.01 -1.18 -32.68
N THR A 651 13.82 -0.34 -33.33
CA THR A 651 15.16 -0.73 -33.81
C THR A 651 16.29 0.04 -33.13
N ARG A 652 16.03 1.28 -32.70
CA ARG A 652 17.03 2.15 -32.09
C ARG A 652 16.43 3.04 -31.03
N VAL A 653 17.17 3.24 -29.96
CA VAL A 653 16.86 4.21 -28.91
C VAL A 653 18.06 5.12 -28.71
N GLU A 654 17.79 6.39 -28.45
CA GLU A 654 18.79 7.41 -28.13
C GLU A 654 18.36 8.17 -26.88
N ALA A 655 19.30 8.44 -25.99
CA ALA A 655 19.14 9.35 -24.87
C ALA A 655 20.13 10.52 -25.03
N ASP A 656 19.62 11.75 -25.06
CA ASP A 656 20.42 12.98 -25.27
C ASP A 656 21.31 12.90 -26.51
N GLY A 657 20.80 12.30 -27.59
CA GLY A 657 21.49 12.12 -28.87
C GLY A 657 22.55 11.01 -28.93
N GLN A 658 22.68 10.24 -27.83
CA GLN A 658 23.60 9.10 -27.79
C GLN A 658 22.81 7.78 -27.87
N PRO A 659 23.27 6.81 -28.68
CA PRO A 659 22.67 5.49 -28.75
C PRO A 659 22.72 4.81 -27.39
N ILE A 660 21.58 4.17 -26.99
CA ILE A 660 21.46 3.39 -25.78
C ILE A 660 20.84 2.02 -26.09
N SER A 661 21.36 0.97 -25.49
CA SER A 661 20.79 -0.37 -25.62
C SER A 661 19.52 -0.52 -24.81
N TYR A 662 18.62 -1.38 -25.25
CA TYR A 662 17.42 -1.76 -24.50
C TYR A 662 17.38 -3.28 -24.27
N ARG A 663 16.65 -3.69 -23.22
CA ARG A 663 16.35 -5.08 -22.91
C ARG A 663 14.90 -5.37 -23.24
N GLU A 664 14.62 -6.50 -23.88
CA GLU A 664 13.26 -6.93 -24.18
C GLU A 664 12.67 -7.65 -22.97
N ARG A 665 11.50 -7.22 -22.52
CA ARG A 665 10.75 -7.86 -21.43
C ARG A 665 9.25 -7.57 -21.59
N PRO A 666 8.39 -8.61 -21.51
CA PRO A 666 6.95 -8.42 -21.61
C PRO A 666 6.35 -7.88 -20.29
N LEU A 667 5.22 -7.17 -20.42
CA LEU A 667 4.36 -6.76 -19.32
C LEU A 667 2.89 -6.95 -19.76
N ARG A 668 2.19 -7.87 -19.13
CA ARG A 668 0.78 -8.22 -19.43
C ARG A 668 0.46 -8.22 -20.93
N GLY A 669 1.16 -9.09 -21.67
CA GLY A 669 0.91 -9.33 -23.11
C GLY A 669 1.42 -8.25 -24.07
N ILE A 670 2.11 -7.20 -23.59
CA ILE A 670 2.85 -6.27 -24.45
C ILE A 670 4.34 -6.53 -24.27
N SER A 671 5.07 -6.67 -25.36
CA SER A 671 6.54 -6.69 -25.35
C SER A 671 7.07 -5.27 -25.35
N TYR A 672 7.97 -4.95 -24.41
CA TYR A 672 8.61 -3.66 -24.26
C TYR A 672 10.12 -3.76 -24.44
N GLY A 673 10.71 -2.73 -25.05
CA GLY A 673 12.13 -2.42 -24.96
C GLY A 673 12.36 -1.50 -23.76
N TRP A 674 13.07 -1.99 -22.74
CA TRP A 674 13.37 -1.26 -21.51
C TRP A 674 14.75 -0.67 -21.57
N ILE A 675 14.86 0.63 -21.38
CA ILE A 675 16.12 1.36 -21.29
C ILE A 675 16.38 1.79 -19.86
N ALA A 676 17.61 1.60 -19.41
CA ALA A 676 18.08 2.11 -18.14
C ALA A 676 18.54 3.57 -18.30
N LEU A 677 17.95 4.50 -17.57
CA LEU A 677 18.42 5.87 -17.54
C LEU A 677 19.66 6.00 -16.64
N PRO A 678 20.69 6.72 -17.07
CA PRO A 678 21.85 6.97 -16.23
C PRO A 678 21.47 7.80 -15.01
N ILE A 679 22.13 7.48 -13.88
CA ILE A 679 22.08 8.32 -12.68
C ILE A 679 22.78 9.64 -13.04
N ARG A 680 22.09 10.75 -12.84
CA ARG A 680 22.69 12.08 -12.95
C ARG A 680 22.87 12.64 -11.55
N SER A 681 24.11 12.89 -11.19
CA SER A 681 24.51 13.56 -9.93
C SER A 681 24.05 15.02 -9.92
#